data_339a87b10c42f09ec4b49e898d8fe4a3
#
_entry.id   339a87b10c42f09ec4b49e898d8fe4a3
#
_cell.length_a   1.000
_cell.length_b   1.000
_cell.length_c   1.000
_cell.angle_alpha   90.00
_cell.angle_beta   90.00
_cell.angle_gamma   90.00
#
_symmetry.space_group_name_H-M   'P 1'
#
loop_
_entity.id
_entity.type
_entity.pdbx_description
1 polymer ?
#
loop_
_entity_poly.entity_id
_entity_poly.type
_entity_poly.pdbx_seq_one_letter_code
_entity_poly.pdbx_strand_id
1 'polypeptide(L)'
;MKFKYSLLALAAPLLMNAQKVMTPEILWTLKKVGVQAVSPDQSSLIYKVGQVDLTTEKTKNENYFLNTINNQSAKVDLGKKALIQWDKNGIYAQEGDKIFLSKDNAKTWTEFYTIGEADNIVISPDGKKIAFSKQVLVEKVMGKDKYPDTPKTTAQVYTDLNHRHWDYFNEGKYNHVFVVNISDKAESAKDLLEGKMWDSPQRPFGGAEDFIWSPDSSQLLYVTKPKSGKEYSTSTNTDIFAYDLATGTTKNLTESNKGYDVNPKFSPDGKSLIWQSMARDGYEADKNDVKILDWKTGKTTNLTSGWDESVSGDVFWSADSKMIYFTAAFRGTKQLFSLDPKNAKVQQITKGDFDVNEIFADQKKSLLVGRTDINHATELFSVNVKNGEMQQVTDVNKDTYASLSQGKSELKMVKTTDGKEMGVWFHYPPNFDPNKKYPTLVYCQGGPQSALTQFFSTRWNFALMAANGYIVVAPNRRGMPGWGTKWNEEISRDWGGQPIKDYLAATDYAKTLPYVDGERVAAVGASYGGYSVFMLAGIHENRFKTFIAHDGLFDMKSWYLTTEELWFANWDLGSPWEKPLPKAYTEFNPSNFVDKWNKPIMIVQGGIDYRVPYEQGQEAFQAAKLRGLKSKLVYFPNENHWVLHPQNGLVWQREFFDWLKETL
;
A
#
# COMPACT_ATOMS: atom_id res chain seq x y z
N MET A 1 -31.89 -45.10 65.16
CA MET A 1 -30.78 -45.04 64.22
C MET A 1 -31.17 -44.11 63.09
N LYS A 2 -30.67 -42.85 63.04
CA LYS A 2 -30.93 -41.91 61.95
C LYS A 2 -29.64 -41.75 61.12
N PHE A 3 -29.59 -42.22 59.89
CA PHE A 3 -28.51 -42.02 58.96
C PHE A 3 -28.63 -40.65 58.39
N LYS A 4 -27.60 -39.78 58.55
CA LYS A 4 -27.40 -38.52 57.84
C LYS A 4 -26.57 -38.80 56.59
N TYR A 5 -27.12 -38.55 55.43
CA TYR A 5 -26.34 -38.48 54.18
C TYR A 5 -25.80 -37.07 54.03
N SER A 6 -24.47 -36.93 54.10
CA SER A 6 -23.75 -35.70 53.72
C SER A 6 -23.50 -35.74 52.23
N LEU A 7 -24.13 -34.86 51.45
CA LEU A 7 -23.74 -34.58 50.05
C LEU A 7 -22.45 -33.76 50.03
N LEU A 8 -21.34 -34.38 49.64
CA LEU A 8 -20.16 -33.62 49.19
C LEU A 8 -20.40 -33.12 47.78
N ALA A 9 -20.62 -31.81 47.60
CA ALA A 9 -20.58 -31.17 46.31
C ALA A 9 -19.12 -31.02 45.86
N LEU A 10 -18.67 -31.80 44.90
CA LEU A 10 -17.40 -31.56 44.20
C LEU A 10 -17.56 -30.31 43.31
N ALA A 11 -17.01 -29.21 43.80
CA ALA A 11 -16.76 -28.03 42.92
C ALA A 11 -15.54 -28.36 42.06
N ALA A 12 -15.77 -28.78 40.81
CA ALA A 12 -14.72 -28.82 39.81
C ALA A 12 -14.29 -27.37 39.50
N PRO A 13 -13.01 -27.04 39.59
CA PRO A 13 -12.55 -25.72 39.13
C PRO A 13 -12.72 -25.67 37.63
N LEU A 14 -13.61 -24.82 37.13
CA LEU A 14 -13.60 -24.36 35.76
C LEU A 14 -12.26 -23.62 35.54
N LEU A 15 -11.27 -24.33 35.04
CA LEU A 15 -10.10 -23.74 34.43
C LEU A 15 -10.61 -22.95 33.20
N MET A 16 -10.99 -21.69 33.41
CA MET A 16 -11.10 -20.73 32.32
C MET A 16 -9.69 -20.61 31.73
N ASN A 17 -9.45 -21.33 30.65
CA ASN A 17 -8.30 -21.04 29.80
C ASN A 17 -8.46 -19.57 29.37
N ALA A 18 -7.67 -18.67 29.97
CA ALA A 18 -7.61 -17.30 29.53
C ALA A 18 -7.20 -17.35 28.05
N GLN A 19 -8.11 -16.90 27.14
CA GLN A 19 -7.79 -16.81 25.74
C GLN A 19 -6.53 -15.96 25.56
N LYS A 20 -5.66 -16.39 24.65
CA LYS A 20 -4.45 -15.64 24.29
C LYS A 20 -4.84 -14.31 23.65
N VAL A 21 -3.95 -13.36 23.67
CA VAL A 21 -4.08 -12.10 22.91
C VAL A 21 -3.07 -12.10 21.75
N MET A 22 -3.26 -11.23 20.78
CA MET A 22 -2.32 -11.03 19.68
C MET A 22 -0.94 -10.64 20.23
N THR A 23 0.11 -11.31 19.77
CA THR A 23 1.52 -10.98 20.05
C THR A 23 2.27 -10.68 18.76
N PRO A 24 3.44 -10.02 18.80
CA PRO A 24 4.27 -9.82 17.61
C PRO A 24 4.55 -11.11 16.84
N GLU A 25 4.88 -12.19 17.54
CA GLU A 25 5.20 -13.48 16.95
C GLU A 25 3.99 -14.11 16.24
N ILE A 26 2.80 -14.04 16.85
CA ILE A 26 1.56 -14.50 16.22
C ILE A 26 1.29 -13.66 14.96
N LEU A 27 1.37 -12.34 15.06
CA LEU A 27 1.09 -11.42 13.94
C LEU A 27 1.99 -11.72 12.74
N TRP A 28 3.29 -11.89 12.94
CA TRP A 28 4.23 -12.15 11.85
C TRP A 28 4.10 -13.56 11.25
N THR A 29 3.58 -14.53 12.00
CA THR A 29 3.37 -15.91 11.54
C THR A 29 1.97 -16.19 11.01
N LEU A 30 1.08 -15.20 10.98
CA LEU A 30 -0.22 -15.36 10.31
C LEU A 30 -0.04 -15.70 8.83
N LYS A 31 -0.83 -16.65 8.38
CA LYS A 31 -0.88 -17.03 6.98
C LYS A 31 -1.49 -15.89 6.14
N LYS A 32 -0.95 -15.68 4.95
CA LYS A 32 -1.39 -14.65 4.01
C LYS A 32 -1.89 -15.31 2.72
N VAL A 33 -3.09 -14.94 2.28
CA VAL A 33 -3.69 -15.39 1.03
C VAL A 33 -3.36 -14.40 -0.08
N GLY A 34 -2.97 -14.89 -1.26
CA GLY A 34 -2.76 -14.06 -2.44
C GLY A 34 -3.15 -14.81 -3.70
N VAL A 35 -4.02 -14.24 -4.54
CA VAL A 35 -4.40 -14.81 -5.85
C VAL A 35 -3.24 -14.64 -6.82
N GLN A 36 -2.96 -15.68 -7.61
CA GLN A 36 -1.86 -15.70 -8.56
C GLN A 36 -2.32 -15.71 -10.02
N ALA A 37 -3.40 -16.41 -10.32
CA ALA A 37 -3.96 -16.49 -11.66
C ALA A 37 -5.45 -16.81 -11.61
N VAL A 38 -6.21 -16.26 -12.56
CA VAL A 38 -7.66 -16.50 -12.71
C VAL A 38 -7.92 -17.05 -14.11
N SER A 39 -8.77 -18.07 -14.23
CA SER A 39 -9.14 -18.64 -15.53
C SER A 39 -9.89 -17.62 -16.40
N PRO A 40 -9.79 -17.69 -17.72
CA PRO A 40 -10.46 -16.72 -18.63
C PRO A 40 -11.98 -16.67 -18.47
N ASP A 41 -12.60 -17.79 -18.12
CA ASP A 41 -14.04 -17.89 -17.85
C ASP A 41 -14.40 -17.52 -16.40
N GLN A 42 -13.37 -17.16 -15.59
CA GLN A 42 -13.48 -16.77 -14.20
C GLN A 42 -14.09 -17.82 -13.26
N SER A 43 -14.21 -19.06 -13.74
CA SER A 43 -14.76 -20.20 -12.97
C SER A 43 -13.75 -20.83 -12.01
N SER A 44 -12.48 -20.49 -12.15
CA SER A 44 -11.40 -21.07 -11.35
C SER A 44 -10.26 -20.07 -11.14
N LEU A 45 -9.51 -20.26 -10.07
CA LEU A 45 -8.28 -19.51 -9.82
C LEU A 45 -7.24 -20.36 -9.08
N ILE A 46 -6.00 -19.90 -9.13
CA ILE A 46 -4.91 -20.41 -8.28
C ILE A 46 -4.53 -19.32 -7.29
N TYR A 47 -4.52 -19.68 -6.01
CA TYR A 47 -4.06 -18.81 -4.94
C TYR A 47 -2.96 -19.48 -4.13
N LYS A 48 -2.11 -18.68 -3.51
CA LYS A 48 -1.08 -19.13 -2.58
C LYS A 48 -1.45 -18.77 -1.15
N VAL A 49 -1.01 -19.62 -0.23
CA VAL A 49 -1.01 -19.35 1.20
C VAL A 49 0.44 -19.32 1.66
N GLY A 50 0.91 -18.15 2.04
CA GLY A 50 2.27 -17.93 2.53
C GLY A 50 2.31 -17.83 4.05
N GLN A 51 3.28 -18.46 4.69
CA GLN A 51 3.56 -18.33 6.11
C GLN A 51 5.04 -18.10 6.35
N VAL A 52 5.38 -17.07 7.14
CA VAL A 52 6.75 -16.73 7.48
C VAL A 52 7.29 -17.66 8.57
N ASP A 53 8.49 -18.18 8.36
CA ASP A 53 9.31 -18.80 9.39
C ASP A 53 10.22 -17.72 9.99
N LEU A 54 10.00 -17.40 11.26
CA LEU A 54 10.73 -16.32 11.95
C LEU A 54 12.22 -16.62 12.17
N THR A 55 12.61 -17.90 12.15
CA THR A 55 14.02 -18.30 12.35
C THR A 55 14.83 -18.11 11.08
N THR A 56 14.26 -18.50 9.94
CA THR A 56 14.92 -18.44 8.63
C THR A 56 14.57 -17.22 7.81
N GLU A 57 13.56 -16.45 8.24
CA GLU A 57 12.92 -15.32 7.54
C GLU A 57 12.37 -15.66 6.16
N LYS A 58 12.24 -16.97 5.88
CA LYS A 58 11.68 -17.44 4.61
C LYS A 58 10.18 -17.65 4.70
N THR A 59 9.48 -17.34 3.62
CA THR A 59 8.06 -17.64 3.49
C THR A 59 7.88 -19.03 2.86
N LYS A 60 7.22 -19.92 3.60
CA LYS A 60 6.75 -21.20 3.05
C LYS A 60 5.44 -20.93 2.34
N ASN A 61 5.38 -21.23 1.04
CA ASN A 61 4.19 -21.07 0.21
C ASN A 61 3.54 -22.43 -0.09
N GLU A 62 2.23 -22.47 -0.05
CA GLU A 62 1.41 -23.58 -0.53
C GLU A 62 0.41 -23.02 -1.54
N ASN A 63 0.24 -23.71 -2.69
CA ASN A 63 -0.64 -23.26 -3.76
C ASN A 63 -1.91 -24.12 -3.79
N TYR A 64 -3.03 -23.49 -4.12
CA TYR A 64 -4.34 -24.09 -4.16
C TYR A 64 -5.08 -23.68 -5.42
N PHE A 65 -5.72 -24.66 -6.05
CA PHE A 65 -6.70 -24.45 -7.09
C PHE A 65 -8.07 -24.27 -6.43
N LEU A 66 -8.77 -23.19 -6.73
CA LEU A 66 -10.13 -22.89 -6.25
C LEU A 66 -11.10 -22.92 -7.41
N ASN A 67 -12.16 -23.74 -7.32
CA ASN A 67 -13.33 -23.60 -8.16
C ASN A 67 -14.23 -22.51 -7.56
N THR A 68 -14.39 -21.38 -8.28
CA THR A 68 -15.11 -20.20 -7.78
C THR A 68 -16.63 -20.39 -7.76
N ILE A 69 -17.17 -21.42 -8.45
CA ILE A 69 -18.62 -21.66 -8.53
C ILE A 69 -19.13 -22.38 -7.27
N ASN A 70 -18.38 -23.35 -6.76
CA ASN A 70 -18.76 -24.17 -5.60
C ASN A 70 -17.86 -23.96 -4.38
N ASN A 71 -16.88 -23.06 -4.47
CA ASN A 71 -15.90 -22.74 -3.44
C ASN A 71 -15.06 -23.95 -2.96
N GLN A 72 -14.91 -24.98 -3.81
CA GLN A 72 -14.04 -26.11 -3.49
C GLN A 72 -12.60 -25.80 -3.84
N SER A 73 -11.72 -26.05 -2.88
CA SER A 73 -10.28 -25.82 -3.01
C SER A 73 -9.51 -27.14 -2.92
N ALA A 74 -8.48 -27.30 -3.76
CA ALA A 74 -7.58 -28.43 -3.75
C ALA A 74 -6.13 -27.94 -3.88
N LYS A 75 -5.21 -28.57 -3.15
CA LYS A 75 -3.78 -28.25 -3.23
C LYS A 75 -3.24 -28.56 -4.64
N VAL A 76 -2.41 -27.66 -5.17
CA VAL A 76 -1.72 -27.81 -6.44
C VAL A 76 -0.22 -27.65 -6.25
N ASP A 77 0.57 -28.52 -6.86
CA ASP A 77 2.02 -28.45 -6.83
C ASP A 77 2.55 -27.74 -8.09
N LEU A 78 3.11 -26.57 -7.91
CA LEU A 78 3.74 -25.80 -8.99
C LEU A 78 5.26 -26.06 -9.09
N GLY A 79 5.85 -26.85 -8.17
CA GLY A 79 7.30 -27.01 -8.08
C GLY A 79 7.99 -25.67 -7.84
N LYS A 80 8.95 -25.33 -8.71
CA LYS A 80 9.64 -24.03 -8.69
C LYS A 80 9.04 -22.99 -9.64
N LYS A 81 7.90 -23.31 -10.26
CA LYS A 81 7.29 -22.45 -11.27
C LYS A 81 6.55 -21.27 -10.64
N ALA A 82 6.88 -20.07 -11.10
CA ALA A 82 6.13 -18.84 -10.82
C ALA A 82 5.08 -18.65 -11.91
N LEU A 83 3.81 -18.52 -11.52
CA LEU A 83 2.73 -18.29 -12.48
C LEU A 83 2.88 -16.92 -13.13
N ILE A 84 2.69 -16.88 -14.45
CA ILE A 84 2.71 -15.66 -15.26
C ILE A 84 1.28 -15.22 -15.58
N GLN A 85 0.51 -16.12 -16.20
CA GLN A 85 -0.78 -15.81 -16.81
C GLN A 85 -1.61 -17.05 -16.97
N TRP A 86 -2.93 -16.91 -16.91
CA TRP A 86 -3.88 -17.93 -17.31
C TRP A 86 -4.80 -17.39 -18.40
N ASP A 87 -4.68 -17.91 -19.60
CA ASP A 87 -5.52 -17.51 -20.74
C ASP A 87 -6.21 -18.71 -21.40
N LYS A 88 -6.86 -18.48 -22.53
CA LYS A 88 -7.56 -19.53 -23.29
C LYS A 88 -6.67 -20.69 -23.78
N ASN A 89 -5.36 -20.48 -23.84
CA ASN A 89 -4.38 -21.48 -24.29
C ASN A 89 -3.90 -22.36 -23.13
N GLY A 90 -4.05 -21.90 -21.88
CA GLY A 90 -3.65 -22.60 -20.67
C GLY A 90 -3.02 -21.68 -19.63
N ILE A 91 -2.29 -22.30 -18.71
CA ILE A 91 -1.57 -21.61 -17.62
C ILE A 91 -0.10 -21.52 -18.02
N TYR A 92 0.44 -20.31 -18.02
CA TYR A 92 1.85 -20.05 -18.25
C TYR A 92 2.57 -19.82 -16.92
N ALA A 93 3.79 -20.37 -16.84
CA ALA A 93 4.65 -20.20 -15.66
C ALA A 93 6.11 -20.10 -16.09
N GLN A 94 6.90 -19.37 -15.29
CA GLN A 94 8.34 -19.24 -15.48
C GLN A 94 9.11 -20.12 -14.47
N GLU A 95 10.16 -20.76 -14.94
CA GLU A 95 11.17 -21.40 -14.10
C GLU A 95 12.56 -21.14 -14.72
N GLY A 96 13.38 -20.33 -14.03
CA GLY A 96 14.66 -19.88 -14.57
C GLY A 96 14.48 -19.02 -15.82
N ASP A 97 15.18 -19.37 -16.89
CA ASP A 97 15.15 -18.72 -18.20
C ASP A 97 14.05 -19.23 -19.14
N LYS A 98 13.15 -20.09 -18.66
CA LYS A 98 12.14 -20.77 -19.49
C LYS A 98 10.73 -20.48 -19.05
N ILE A 99 9.85 -20.41 -20.05
CA ILE A 99 8.40 -20.36 -19.90
C ILE A 99 7.83 -21.74 -20.19
N PHE A 100 6.92 -22.19 -19.34
CA PHE A 100 6.19 -23.45 -19.45
C PHE A 100 4.70 -23.19 -19.63
N LEU A 101 4.03 -24.09 -20.32
CA LEU A 101 2.59 -24.08 -20.53
C LEU A 101 1.98 -25.36 -19.99
N SER A 102 0.90 -25.21 -19.21
CA SER A 102 0.02 -26.29 -18.78
C SER A 102 -1.37 -26.13 -19.39
N LYS A 103 -1.91 -27.21 -19.97
CA LYS A 103 -3.28 -27.27 -20.53
C LYS A 103 -4.26 -28.08 -19.68
N ASP A 104 -3.83 -28.56 -18.52
CA ASP A 104 -4.55 -29.48 -17.65
C ASP A 104 -4.61 -28.99 -16.19
N ASN A 105 -4.78 -27.67 -16.00
CA ASN A 105 -4.89 -27.00 -14.69
C ASN A 105 -3.65 -27.23 -13.81
N ALA A 106 -2.47 -27.00 -14.37
CA ALA A 106 -1.16 -27.08 -13.72
C ALA A 106 -0.74 -28.51 -13.27
N LYS A 107 -1.35 -29.57 -13.83
CA LYS A 107 -0.95 -30.96 -13.52
C LYS A 107 0.31 -31.37 -14.28
N THR A 108 0.38 -31.02 -15.56
CA THR A 108 1.56 -31.28 -16.40
C THR A 108 2.03 -30.00 -17.09
N TRP A 109 3.33 -29.93 -17.37
CA TRP A 109 3.96 -28.75 -17.94
C TRP A 109 4.82 -29.12 -19.14
N THR A 110 4.69 -28.36 -20.23
CA THR A 110 5.54 -28.45 -21.42
C THR A 110 6.31 -27.16 -21.59
N GLU A 111 7.58 -27.23 -22.00
CA GLU A 111 8.35 -26.05 -22.34
C GLU A 111 7.69 -25.31 -23.50
N PHE A 112 7.43 -24.02 -23.32
CA PHE A 112 6.77 -23.15 -24.29
C PHE A 112 7.78 -22.26 -25.03
N TYR A 113 8.71 -21.64 -24.28
CA TYR A 113 9.67 -20.72 -24.82
C TYR A 113 10.87 -20.54 -23.90
N THR A 114 12.07 -20.31 -24.47
CA THR A 114 13.26 -19.92 -23.71
C THR A 114 13.42 -18.41 -23.84
N ILE A 115 13.17 -17.66 -22.74
CA ILE A 115 13.11 -16.20 -22.74
C ILE A 115 14.41 -15.54 -22.32
N GLY A 116 15.29 -16.24 -21.58
CA GLY A 116 16.47 -15.68 -20.96
C GLY A 116 16.12 -14.82 -19.73
N GLU A 117 16.92 -13.78 -19.51
CA GLU A 117 16.66 -12.81 -18.42
C GLU A 117 15.46 -11.92 -18.79
N ALA A 118 14.36 -12.09 -18.08
CA ALA A 118 13.11 -11.37 -18.30
C ALA A 118 12.27 -11.32 -17.03
N ASP A 119 11.64 -10.18 -16.80
CA ASP A 119 10.67 -9.94 -15.75
C ASP A 119 9.33 -9.51 -16.35
N ASN A 120 8.24 -9.57 -15.58
CA ASN A 120 6.93 -9.03 -15.96
C ASN A 120 6.43 -9.53 -17.32
N ILE A 121 6.45 -10.84 -17.51
CA ILE A 121 6.12 -11.50 -18.78
C ILE A 121 4.62 -11.49 -19.03
N VAL A 122 4.19 -11.09 -20.23
CA VAL A 122 2.78 -11.11 -20.67
C VAL A 122 2.68 -11.73 -22.06
N ILE A 123 1.91 -12.81 -22.18
CA ILE A 123 1.66 -13.50 -23.45
C ILE A 123 0.52 -12.84 -24.19
N SER A 124 0.66 -12.65 -25.51
CA SER A 124 -0.41 -12.08 -26.34
C SER A 124 -1.64 -13.00 -26.40
N PRO A 125 -2.86 -12.44 -26.58
CA PRO A 125 -4.11 -13.24 -26.64
C PRO A 125 -4.12 -14.31 -27.74
N ASP A 126 -3.36 -14.12 -28.83
CA ASP A 126 -3.21 -15.12 -29.89
C ASP A 126 -2.16 -16.21 -29.56
N GLY A 127 -1.42 -16.05 -28.46
CA GLY A 127 -0.37 -16.97 -28.02
C GLY A 127 0.89 -16.96 -28.89
N LYS A 128 1.09 -15.93 -29.73
CA LYS A 128 2.19 -15.90 -30.71
C LYS A 128 3.29 -14.90 -30.39
N LYS A 129 3.08 -14.06 -29.37
CA LYS A 129 4.03 -13.01 -28.98
C LYS A 129 4.19 -12.97 -27.48
N ILE A 130 5.32 -12.46 -27.04
CA ILE A 130 5.64 -12.23 -25.64
C ILE A 130 6.06 -10.79 -25.48
N ALA A 131 5.48 -10.08 -24.51
CA ALA A 131 6.01 -8.85 -23.97
C ALA A 131 6.65 -9.13 -22.62
N PHE A 132 7.76 -8.48 -22.31
CA PHE A 132 8.47 -8.63 -21.05
C PHE A 132 9.30 -7.40 -20.75
N SER A 133 9.71 -7.24 -19.50
CA SER A 133 10.66 -6.20 -19.13
C SER A 133 12.06 -6.76 -18.87
N LYS A 134 13.05 -5.91 -19.08
CA LYS A 134 14.44 -6.17 -18.74
C LYS A 134 15.14 -4.85 -18.42
N GLN A 135 16.13 -4.90 -17.49
CA GLN A 135 16.97 -3.75 -17.22
C GLN A 135 17.98 -3.52 -18.34
N VAL A 136 18.03 -2.28 -18.86
CA VAL A 136 18.96 -1.84 -19.91
C VAL A 136 19.85 -0.74 -19.39
N LEU A 137 21.16 -0.84 -19.59
CA LEU A 137 22.11 0.22 -19.27
C LEU A 137 21.98 1.33 -20.35
N VAL A 138 21.45 2.46 -19.98
CA VAL A 138 21.28 3.63 -20.86
C VAL A 138 22.30 4.72 -20.57
N GLU A 139 22.68 4.89 -19.31
CA GLU A 139 23.65 5.88 -18.88
C GLU A 139 24.81 5.27 -18.11
N LYS A 140 26.05 5.69 -18.39
CA LYS A 140 27.22 5.25 -17.65
C LYS A 140 27.42 6.07 -16.38
N VAL A 141 26.81 5.64 -15.30
CA VAL A 141 26.90 6.28 -13.96
C VAL A 141 28.01 5.68 -13.11
N MET A 142 28.20 4.35 -13.21
CA MET A 142 29.22 3.67 -12.43
C MET A 142 30.62 4.08 -12.89
N GLY A 143 31.49 4.44 -11.95
CA GLY A 143 32.86 4.84 -12.25
C GLY A 143 33.64 3.85 -13.09
N LYS A 144 33.47 2.53 -12.82
CA LYS A 144 34.07 1.45 -13.61
C LYS A 144 33.63 1.39 -15.07
N ASP A 145 32.39 1.82 -15.37
CA ASP A 145 31.85 1.85 -16.73
C ASP A 145 32.27 3.13 -17.46
N LYS A 146 32.49 4.21 -16.70
CA LYS A 146 32.96 5.52 -17.20
C LYS A 146 34.48 5.53 -17.41
N TYR A 147 35.21 4.87 -16.51
CA TYR A 147 36.68 4.78 -16.48
C TYR A 147 37.09 3.31 -16.41
N PRO A 148 37.18 2.60 -17.54
CA PRO A 148 37.46 1.16 -17.57
C PRO A 148 38.82 0.73 -16.98
N ASP A 149 39.76 1.66 -16.86
CA ASP A 149 41.05 1.47 -16.20
C ASP A 149 40.98 1.44 -14.66
N THR A 150 39.77 1.69 -14.09
CA THR A 150 39.54 1.68 -12.64
C THR A 150 38.46 0.64 -12.25
N PRO A 151 38.63 -0.66 -12.54
CA PRO A 151 37.58 -1.67 -12.40
C PRO A 151 37.11 -1.95 -10.96
N LYS A 152 37.93 -1.52 -9.95
CA LYS A 152 37.63 -1.71 -8.52
C LYS A 152 36.91 -0.52 -7.89
N THR A 153 36.70 0.56 -8.63
CA THR A 153 36.01 1.74 -8.08
C THR A 153 34.54 1.43 -7.82
N THR A 154 34.04 1.94 -6.72
CA THR A 154 32.60 1.94 -6.35
C THR A 154 31.96 3.31 -6.56
N ALA A 155 32.72 4.27 -7.10
CA ALA A 155 32.24 5.63 -7.33
C ALA A 155 31.05 5.64 -8.29
N GLN A 156 30.05 6.45 -7.98
CA GLN A 156 28.91 6.77 -8.83
C GLN A 156 28.97 8.26 -9.17
N VAL A 157 28.78 8.60 -10.44
CA VAL A 157 28.94 9.97 -10.95
C VAL A 157 27.64 10.46 -11.57
N TYR A 158 26.93 11.32 -10.88
CA TYR A 158 25.68 11.91 -11.30
C TYR A 158 25.85 13.36 -11.73
N THR A 159 25.13 13.76 -12.76
CA THR A 159 25.13 15.12 -13.28
C THR A 159 23.72 15.74 -13.28
N ASP A 160 22.70 14.97 -12.93
CA ASP A 160 21.31 15.41 -12.86
C ASP A 160 20.59 14.71 -11.67
N LEU A 161 19.33 15.08 -11.43
CA LEU A 161 18.45 14.46 -10.44
C LEU A 161 17.97 13.07 -10.90
N ASN A 162 17.13 12.41 -10.04
CA ASN A 162 16.77 11.00 -10.15
C ASN A 162 17.97 10.07 -9.95
N HIS A 163 18.95 10.54 -9.16
CA HIS A 163 20.14 9.75 -8.83
C HIS A 163 19.85 8.65 -7.80
N ARG A 164 18.77 8.76 -7.04
CA ARG A 164 18.27 7.72 -6.12
C ARG A 164 16.74 7.71 -6.09
N HIS A 165 16.18 6.56 -5.77
CA HIS A 165 14.74 6.38 -5.67
C HIS A 165 14.43 5.30 -4.65
N TRP A 166 13.45 5.51 -3.78
CA TRP A 166 12.98 4.60 -2.74
C TRP A 166 14.11 4.16 -1.77
N ASP A 167 14.86 3.08 -2.10
CA ASP A 167 15.93 2.48 -1.27
C ASP A 167 17.20 2.15 -2.06
N TYR A 168 17.33 2.64 -3.28
CA TYR A 168 18.49 2.38 -4.14
C TYR A 168 19.00 3.65 -4.84
N PHE A 169 20.30 3.64 -5.18
CA PHE A 169 20.88 4.61 -6.10
C PHE A 169 20.77 4.09 -7.53
N ASN A 170 20.42 4.97 -8.47
CA ASN A 170 20.29 4.63 -9.87
C ASN A 170 21.66 4.31 -10.47
N GLU A 171 21.83 3.10 -11.00
CA GLU A 171 23.08 2.64 -11.64
C GLU A 171 23.12 2.94 -13.15
N GLY A 172 22.23 3.78 -13.65
CA GLY A 172 22.10 4.09 -15.09
C GLY A 172 21.35 3.03 -15.87
N LYS A 173 20.67 2.12 -15.17
CA LYS A 173 19.81 1.08 -15.74
C LYS A 173 18.34 1.45 -15.59
N TYR A 174 17.57 1.21 -16.64
CA TYR A 174 16.14 1.46 -16.70
C TYR A 174 15.39 0.19 -17.11
N ASN A 175 14.16 0.01 -16.61
CA ASN A 175 13.29 -1.07 -17.05
C ASN A 175 12.74 -0.75 -18.43
N HIS A 176 13.13 -1.51 -19.45
CA HIS A 176 12.58 -1.38 -20.78
C HIS A 176 11.62 -2.51 -21.09
N VAL A 177 10.55 -2.21 -21.84
CA VAL A 177 9.61 -3.21 -22.34
C VAL A 177 10.05 -3.70 -23.71
N PHE A 178 10.07 -5.03 -23.86
CA PHE A 178 10.47 -5.74 -25.06
C PHE A 178 9.31 -6.52 -25.66
N VAL A 179 9.34 -6.74 -26.96
CA VAL A 179 8.41 -7.60 -27.68
C VAL A 179 9.16 -8.58 -28.57
N VAL A 180 8.77 -9.84 -28.56
CA VAL A 180 9.31 -10.90 -29.42
C VAL A 180 8.19 -11.82 -29.92
N ASN A 181 8.29 -12.34 -31.19
CA ASN A 181 7.45 -13.43 -31.63
C ASN A 181 7.99 -14.76 -31.08
N ILE A 182 7.11 -15.71 -30.77
CA ILE A 182 7.53 -17.03 -30.28
C ILE A 182 8.23 -17.90 -31.34
N SER A 183 8.11 -17.53 -32.63
CA SER A 183 8.88 -18.13 -33.72
C SER A 183 10.35 -17.70 -33.76
N ASP A 184 10.66 -16.59 -33.10
CA ASP A 184 11.97 -15.96 -33.14
C ASP A 184 12.72 -16.26 -31.83
N LYS A 185 14.03 -16.01 -31.81
CA LYS A 185 14.83 -16.14 -30.60
C LYS A 185 14.66 -14.92 -29.69
N ALA A 186 14.77 -15.12 -28.39
CA ALA A 186 14.62 -14.04 -27.38
C ALA A 186 15.60 -12.87 -27.60
N GLU A 187 16.80 -13.14 -28.11
CA GLU A 187 17.82 -12.13 -28.41
C GLU A 187 17.41 -11.16 -29.52
N SER A 188 16.42 -11.53 -30.35
CA SER A 188 15.85 -10.67 -31.40
C SER A 188 14.70 -9.78 -30.91
N ALA A 189 14.38 -9.82 -29.61
CA ALA A 189 13.33 -9.01 -29.03
C ALA A 189 13.58 -7.52 -29.27
N LYS A 190 12.55 -6.82 -29.71
CA LYS A 190 12.61 -5.38 -29.94
C LYS A 190 12.43 -4.62 -28.63
N ASP A 191 13.39 -3.77 -28.28
CA ASP A 191 13.29 -2.77 -27.23
C ASP A 191 12.41 -1.62 -27.69
N LEU A 192 11.28 -1.36 -27.00
CA LEU A 192 10.35 -0.28 -27.34
C LEU A 192 10.75 1.07 -26.75
N LEU A 193 11.73 1.07 -25.82
CA LEU A 193 12.26 2.27 -25.17
C LEU A 193 13.75 2.51 -25.48
N GLU A 194 14.27 1.92 -26.56
CA GLU A 194 15.67 2.00 -26.93
C GLU A 194 16.23 3.43 -26.82
N GLY A 195 17.31 3.58 -26.05
CA GLY A 195 17.99 4.85 -25.78
C GLY A 195 17.24 5.84 -24.88
N LYS A 196 16.12 5.45 -24.28
CA LYS A 196 15.35 6.30 -23.36
C LYS A 196 15.72 6.01 -21.89
N MET A 197 15.86 7.08 -21.10
CA MET A 197 15.98 6.99 -19.64
C MET A 197 14.59 6.94 -18.98
N TRP A 198 13.74 6.01 -19.46
CA TRP A 198 12.37 5.81 -19.02
C TRP A 198 12.17 4.38 -18.50
N ASP A 199 11.34 4.23 -17.50
CA ASP A 199 10.98 2.91 -16.95
C ASP A 199 9.59 2.46 -17.43
N SER A 200 9.49 1.23 -17.89
CA SER A 200 8.26 0.47 -18.06
C SER A 200 8.56 -1.02 -17.76
N PRO A 201 8.08 -1.58 -16.64
CA PRO A 201 7.19 -0.98 -15.62
C PRO A 201 7.82 0.18 -14.84
N GLN A 202 6.91 1.02 -14.31
CA GLN A 202 7.31 2.18 -13.51
C GLN A 202 7.96 1.77 -12.19
N ARG A 203 9.05 2.40 -11.82
CA ARG A 203 9.66 2.21 -10.51
C ARG A 203 8.98 3.11 -9.47
N PRO A 204 8.97 2.71 -8.16
CA PRO A 204 9.57 1.48 -7.61
C PRO A 204 8.62 0.28 -7.61
N PHE A 205 7.30 0.44 -7.86
CA PHE A 205 6.27 -0.55 -7.57
C PHE A 205 5.52 -1.09 -8.80
N GLY A 206 5.80 -0.60 -9.99
CA GLY A 206 5.16 -1.09 -11.23
C GLY A 206 5.56 -2.52 -11.58
N GLY A 207 4.65 -3.25 -12.22
CA GLY A 207 4.80 -4.64 -12.62
C GLY A 207 4.16 -4.93 -13.99
N ALA A 208 3.74 -6.16 -14.20
CA ALA A 208 3.13 -6.59 -15.47
C ALA A 208 1.81 -5.86 -15.81
N GLU A 209 1.17 -5.19 -14.86
CA GLU A 209 -0.01 -4.33 -15.06
C GLU A 209 0.29 -3.08 -15.89
N ASP A 210 1.55 -2.68 -16.00
CA ASP A 210 1.97 -1.51 -16.77
C ASP A 210 2.01 -1.76 -18.29
N PHE A 211 1.84 -3.01 -18.75
CA PHE A 211 1.69 -3.28 -20.18
C PHE A 211 0.65 -4.39 -20.46
N ILE A 212 -0.16 -4.13 -21.46
CA ILE A 212 -1.23 -5.01 -21.88
C ILE A 212 -1.28 -5.15 -23.40
N TRP A 213 -1.70 -6.31 -23.88
CA TRP A 213 -1.99 -6.54 -25.28
C TRP A 213 -3.38 -6.02 -25.67
N SER A 214 -3.51 -5.48 -26.88
CA SER A 214 -4.84 -5.32 -27.48
C SER A 214 -5.51 -6.70 -27.68
N PRO A 215 -6.85 -6.78 -27.63
CA PRO A 215 -7.58 -8.05 -27.73
C PRO A 215 -7.28 -8.84 -29.02
N ASP A 216 -6.95 -8.13 -30.11
CA ASP A 216 -6.58 -8.72 -31.41
C ASP A 216 -5.07 -9.02 -31.54
N SER A 217 -4.29 -8.76 -30.49
CA SER A 217 -2.84 -8.94 -30.45
C SER A 217 -2.04 -8.08 -31.47
N SER A 218 -2.65 -7.02 -32.01
CA SER A 218 -2.01 -6.15 -32.99
C SER A 218 -1.19 -5.03 -32.36
N GLN A 219 -1.49 -4.67 -31.11
CA GLN A 219 -0.82 -3.60 -30.37
C GLN A 219 -0.43 -4.05 -28.97
N LEU A 220 0.70 -3.52 -28.48
CA LEU A 220 1.07 -3.55 -27.08
C LEU A 220 0.92 -2.15 -26.48
N LEU A 221 0.12 -2.03 -25.41
CA LEU A 221 0.04 -0.80 -24.65
C LEU A 221 0.99 -0.90 -23.45
N TYR A 222 1.65 0.19 -23.11
CA TYR A 222 2.53 0.26 -21.96
C TYR A 222 2.47 1.64 -21.29
N VAL A 223 2.71 1.66 -19.97
CA VAL A 223 2.75 2.87 -19.16
C VAL A 223 4.20 3.29 -18.96
N THR A 224 4.50 4.56 -19.15
CA THR A 224 5.82 5.11 -18.82
C THR A 224 5.72 6.59 -18.49
N LYS A 225 6.67 7.09 -17.69
CA LYS A 225 6.90 8.53 -17.47
C LYS A 225 7.89 9.02 -18.53
N PRO A 226 7.46 9.75 -19.56
CA PRO A 226 8.34 10.18 -20.66
C PRO A 226 9.20 11.39 -20.26
N LYS A 227 9.92 11.27 -19.15
CA LYS A 227 10.75 12.31 -18.55
C LYS A 227 12.03 11.71 -17.99
N SER A 228 13.05 12.53 -17.77
CA SER A 228 14.33 12.12 -17.19
C SER A 228 14.88 13.22 -16.28
N GLY A 229 15.87 12.90 -15.46
CA GLY A 229 16.59 13.84 -14.60
C GLY A 229 15.68 14.68 -13.72
N LYS A 230 15.88 16.00 -13.73
CA LYS A 230 15.09 16.94 -12.93
C LYS A 230 13.60 16.89 -13.27
N GLU A 231 13.22 16.76 -14.56
CA GLU A 231 11.81 16.70 -14.95
C GLU A 231 11.13 15.44 -14.38
N TYR A 232 11.83 14.32 -14.40
CA TYR A 232 11.33 13.08 -13.78
C TYR A 232 11.09 13.27 -12.27
N SER A 233 12.05 13.85 -11.57
CA SER A 233 12.01 14.02 -10.12
C SER A 233 10.93 15.01 -9.63
N THR A 234 10.43 15.89 -10.50
CA THR A 234 9.45 16.92 -10.12
C THR A 234 8.05 16.69 -10.71
N SER A 235 7.83 15.57 -11.39
CA SER A 235 6.57 15.28 -12.09
C SER A 235 5.99 13.93 -11.64
N THR A 236 4.66 13.84 -11.60
CA THR A 236 3.91 12.58 -11.45
C THR A 236 3.34 12.09 -12.78
N ASN A 237 3.52 12.82 -13.87
CA ASN A 237 2.91 12.53 -15.16
C ASN A 237 3.44 11.24 -15.78
N THR A 238 2.59 10.22 -15.89
CA THR A 238 2.79 9.01 -16.69
C THR A 238 1.77 8.99 -17.81
N ASP A 239 2.15 8.42 -18.94
CA ASP A 239 1.29 8.29 -20.12
C ASP A 239 1.14 6.83 -20.54
N ILE A 240 0.02 6.52 -21.19
CA ILE A 240 -0.24 5.23 -21.84
C ILE A 240 0.14 5.34 -23.32
N PHE A 241 1.11 4.53 -23.73
CA PHE A 241 1.57 4.42 -25.10
C PHE A 241 1.02 3.16 -25.75
N ALA A 242 0.69 3.22 -27.05
CA ALA A 242 0.30 2.08 -27.86
C ALA A 242 1.33 1.87 -28.98
N TYR A 243 2.02 0.74 -28.96
CA TYR A 243 2.94 0.30 -30.01
C TYR A 243 2.20 -0.61 -30.99
N ASP A 244 2.14 -0.22 -32.24
CA ASP A 244 1.56 -1.00 -33.34
C ASP A 244 2.62 -1.90 -33.96
N LEU A 245 2.36 -3.22 -33.93
CA LEU A 245 3.34 -4.22 -34.37
C LEU A 245 3.53 -4.27 -35.88
N ALA A 246 2.49 -3.91 -36.64
CA ALA A 246 2.56 -3.98 -38.11
C ALA A 246 3.36 -2.81 -38.68
N THR A 247 3.17 -1.61 -38.13
CA THR A 247 3.84 -0.39 -38.58
C THR A 247 5.13 -0.10 -37.84
N GLY A 248 5.31 -0.65 -36.66
CA GLY A 248 6.43 -0.34 -35.79
C GLY A 248 6.38 1.06 -35.17
N THR A 249 5.21 1.70 -35.16
CA THR A 249 5.02 3.07 -34.64
C THR A 249 4.39 3.07 -33.26
N THR A 250 4.75 4.06 -32.44
CA THR A 250 4.19 4.28 -31.12
C THR A 250 3.37 5.55 -31.07
N LYS A 251 2.18 5.47 -30.46
CA LYS A 251 1.29 6.61 -30.23
C LYS A 251 1.08 6.80 -28.73
N ASN A 252 1.19 8.04 -28.24
CA ASN A 252 0.75 8.41 -26.90
C ASN A 252 -0.77 8.58 -26.89
N LEU A 253 -1.48 7.81 -26.08
CA LEU A 253 -2.95 7.84 -25.99
C LEU A 253 -3.46 8.90 -25.03
N THR A 254 -2.63 9.35 -24.09
CA THR A 254 -3.01 10.24 -22.99
C THR A 254 -2.23 11.56 -22.94
N GLU A 255 -1.50 11.91 -23.97
CA GLU A 255 -0.64 13.11 -24.10
C GLU A 255 -1.29 14.42 -23.65
N SER A 256 -2.61 14.53 -23.79
CA SER A 256 -3.36 15.75 -23.41
C SER A 256 -3.56 15.88 -21.90
N ASN A 257 -3.42 14.79 -21.12
CA ASN A 257 -3.49 14.83 -19.68
C ASN A 257 -2.13 15.27 -19.09
N LYS A 258 -2.13 15.92 -17.92
CA LYS A 258 -0.90 16.42 -17.30
C LYS A 258 -0.57 15.73 -15.97
N GLY A 259 -1.52 15.03 -15.39
CA GLY A 259 -1.31 14.14 -14.25
C GLY A 259 -1.02 12.72 -14.73
N TYR A 260 -1.02 11.74 -13.82
CA TYR A 260 -0.70 10.39 -14.22
C TYR A 260 -1.89 9.65 -14.84
N ASP A 261 -1.58 8.73 -15.77
CA ASP A 261 -2.50 7.77 -16.38
C ASP A 261 -1.88 6.38 -16.24
N VAL A 262 -2.58 5.46 -15.56
CA VAL A 262 -2.06 4.13 -15.17
C VAL A 262 -3.13 3.04 -15.24
N ASN A 263 -2.72 1.78 -15.11
CA ASN A 263 -3.60 0.61 -15.03
C ASN A 263 -4.60 0.50 -16.19
N PRO A 264 -4.15 0.54 -17.46
CA PRO A 264 -5.03 0.39 -18.62
C PRO A 264 -5.63 -1.03 -18.64
N LYS A 265 -6.94 -1.13 -18.92
CA LYS A 265 -7.64 -2.43 -19.05
C LYS A 265 -8.65 -2.39 -20.17
N PHE A 266 -8.55 -3.32 -21.12
CA PHE A 266 -9.58 -3.49 -22.14
C PHE A 266 -10.84 -4.12 -21.54
N SER A 267 -12.01 -3.70 -22.07
CA SER A 267 -13.25 -4.43 -21.81
C SER A 267 -13.15 -5.84 -22.41
N PRO A 268 -13.82 -6.86 -21.81
CA PRO A 268 -13.81 -8.23 -22.34
C PRO A 268 -14.26 -8.34 -23.83
N ASP A 269 -15.14 -7.45 -24.28
CA ASP A 269 -15.59 -7.38 -25.69
C ASP A 269 -14.61 -6.63 -26.62
N GLY A 270 -13.52 -6.08 -26.07
CA GLY A 270 -12.45 -5.39 -26.79
C GLY A 270 -12.81 -4.02 -27.34
N LYS A 271 -13.99 -3.46 -27.02
CA LYS A 271 -14.43 -2.20 -27.61
C LYS A 271 -14.02 -0.95 -26.86
N SER A 272 -13.65 -1.09 -25.60
CA SER A 272 -13.31 0.02 -24.72
C SER A 272 -12.03 -0.25 -23.95
N LEU A 273 -11.27 0.82 -23.67
CA LEU A 273 -10.15 0.83 -22.76
C LEU A 273 -10.50 1.72 -21.59
N ILE A 274 -10.33 1.24 -20.36
CA ILE A 274 -10.41 2.06 -19.14
C ILE A 274 -9.04 2.18 -18.50
N TRP A 275 -8.83 3.26 -17.74
CA TRP A 275 -7.65 3.48 -16.94
C TRP A 275 -7.93 4.42 -15.79
N GLN A 276 -7.02 4.47 -14.84
CA GLN A 276 -7.03 5.44 -13.75
C GLN A 276 -6.25 6.68 -14.14
N SER A 277 -6.76 7.86 -13.79
CA SER A 277 -6.21 9.13 -14.22
C SER A 277 -6.31 10.21 -13.16
N MET A 278 -5.22 10.89 -12.89
CA MET A 278 -5.17 12.14 -12.14
C MET A 278 -4.97 13.32 -13.10
N ALA A 279 -5.46 14.50 -12.73
CA ALA A 279 -5.45 15.65 -13.62
C ALA A 279 -4.22 16.55 -13.49
N ARG A 280 -3.62 16.62 -12.27
CA ARG A 280 -2.60 17.61 -11.92
C ARG A 280 -1.22 16.98 -11.82
N ASP A 281 -0.25 17.50 -12.60
CA ASP A 281 1.15 17.08 -12.51
C ASP A 281 1.77 17.50 -11.16
N GLY A 282 2.55 16.62 -10.56
CA GLY A 282 3.21 16.84 -9.28
C GLY A 282 2.33 16.61 -8.04
N TYR A 283 1.03 16.46 -8.20
CA TYR A 283 0.11 16.18 -7.09
C TYR A 283 -0.19 14.68 -6.97
N GLU A 284 0.58 13.98 -6.15
CA GLU A 284 0.46 12.54 -5.96
C GLU A 284 -0.87 12.09 -5.33
N ALA A 285 -1.50 12.96 -4.55
CA ALA A 285 -2.78 12.70 -3.90
C ALA A 285 -3.98 13.36 -4.59
N ASP A 286 -3.85 13.67 -5.88
CA ASP A 286 -4.95 14.20 -6.68
C ASP A 286 -6.11 13.20 -6.76
N LYS A 287 -7.28 13.69 -7.10
CA LYS A 287 -8.44 12.83 -7.35
C LYS A 287 -8.13 11.85 -8.47
N ASN A 288 -8.22 10.57 -8.16
CA ASN A 288 -8.03 9.49 -9.12
C ASN A 288 -9.36 9.11 -9.76
N ASP A 289 -9.52 9.45 -11.02
CA ASP A 289 -10.72 9.21 -11.81
C ASP A 289 -10.61 7.94 -12.67
N VAL A 290 -11.74 7.36 -13.07
CA VAL A 290 -11.84 6.35 -14.13
C VAL A 290 -12.15 7.04 -15.43
N LYS A 291 -11.25 6.92 -16.42
CA LYS A 291 -11.47 7.34 -17.82
C LYS A 291 -11.76 6.14 -18.70
N ILE A 292 -12.55 6.35 -19.75
CA ILE A 292 -12.85 5.35 -20.77
C ILE A 292 -12.57 5.91 -22.15
N LEU A 293 -11.93 5.11 -22.99
CA LEU A 293 -11.71 5.35 -24.41
C LEU A 293 -12.56 4.36 -25.21
N ASP A 294 -13.40 4.86 -26.10
CA ASP A 294 -13.99 4.04 -27.17
C ASP A 294 -12.89 3.72 -28.19
N TRP A 295 -12.54 2.44 -28.27
CA TRP A 295 -11.37 1.98 -29.03
C TRP A 295 -11.49 2.24 -30.54
N LYS A 296 -12.72 2.25 -31.07
CA LYS A 296 -12.98 2.50 -32.50
C LYS A 296 -12.93 3.98 -32.86
N THR A 297 -13.53 4.82 -32.03
CA THR A 297 -13.68 6.26 -32.37
C THR A 297 -12.56 7.13 -31.78
N GLY A 298 -11.83 6.62 -30.81
CA GLY A 298 -10.80 7.39 -30.07
C GLY A 298 -11.39 8.42 -29.09
N LYS A 299 -12.71 8.39 -28.83
CA LYS A 299 -13.34 9.32 -27.89
C LYS A 299 -13.09 8.91 -26.45
N THR A 300 -12.52 9.84 -25.66
CA THR A 300 -12.30 9.67 -24.21
C THR A 300 -13.39 10.37 -23.41
N THR A 301 -13.81 9.74 -22.30
CA THR A 301 -14.76 10.30 -21.32
C THR A 301 -14.28 10.03 -19.91
N ASN A 302 -14.42 11.01 -19.00
CA ASN A 302 -14.19 10.81 -17.57
C ASN A 302 -15.49 10.33 -16.92
N LEU A 303 -15.51 9.10 -16.42
CA LEU A 303 -16.71 8.46 -15.86
C LEU A 303 -16.98 8.84 -14.41
N THR A 304 -16.01 9.32 -13.66
CA THR A 304 -16.15 9.64 -12.23
C THR A 304 -16.00 11.12 -11.93
N SER A 305 -16.01 12.00 -12.93
CA SER A 305 -15.85 13.44 -12.77
C SER A 305 -16.88 14.07 -11.81
N GLY A 306 -18.11 13.53 -11.78
CA GLY A 306 -19.20 13.99 -10.90
C GLY A 306 -19.24 13.32 -9.52
N TRP A 307 -18.30 12.43 -9.20
CA TRP A 307 -18.23 11.74 -7.91
C TRP A 307 -17.17 12.39 -7.02
N ASP A 308 -17.52 12.78 -5.79
CA ASP A 308 -16.67 13.56 -4.88
C ASP A 308 -15.73 12.67 -4.02
N GLU A 309 -15.28 11.54 -4.56
CA GLU A 309 -14.29 10.69 -3.91
C GLU A 309 -13.27 10.20 -4.95
N SER A 310 -12.19 9.62 -4.48
CA SER A 310 -11.09 9.09 -5.29
C SER A 310 -11.18 7.57 -5.40
N VAL A 311 -10.98 7.04 -6.62
CA VAL A 311 -10.82 5.60 -6.84
C VAL A 311 -9.52 5.15 -6.18
N SER A 312 -9.56 4.06 -5.40
CA SER A 312 -8.38 3.46 -4.79
C SER A 312 -8.33 1.97 -5.11
N GLY A 313 -7.19 1.50 -5.53
CA GLY A 313 -7.05 0.13 -6.02
C GLY A 313 -7.49 -0.04 -7.48
N ASP A 314 -7.45 -1.25 -7.97
CA ASP A 314 -7.72 -1.58 -9.36
C ASP A 314 -9.17 -1.35 -9.79
N VAL A 315 -9.33 -0.99 -11.06
CA VAL A 315 -10.62 -1.01 -11.75
C VAL A 315 -10.80 -2.36 -12.46
N PHE A 316 -12.01 -2.89 -12.44
CA PHE A 316 -12.32 -4.23 -12.90
C PHE A 316 -13.57 -4.25 -13.78
N TRP A 317 -13.49 -4.82 -14.99
CA TRP A 317 -14.63 -5.00 -15.86
C TRP A 317 -15.50 -6.19 -15.45
N SER A 318 -16.82 -6.05 -15.53
CA SER A 318 -17.71 -7.22 -15.54
C SER A 318 -17.43 -8.09 -16.77
N ALA A 319 -17.61 -9.41 -16.62
CA ALA A 319 -17.37 -10.36 -17.70
C ALA A 319 -18.22 -10.10 -18.97
N ASP A 320 -19.37 -9.43 -18.84
CA ASP A 320 -20.26 -9.05 -19.93
C ASP A 320 -20.00 -7.61 -20.47
N SER A 321 -18.92 -6.97 -20.04
CA SER A 321 -18.52 -5.60 -20.44
C SER A 321 -19.54 -4.49 -20.13
N LYS A 322 -20.51 -4.73 -19.22
CA LYS A 322 -21.57 -3.74 -18.95
C LYS A 322 -21.32 -2.88 -17.75
N MET A 323 -20.55 -3.37 -16.80
CA MET A 323 -20.26 -2.68 -15.54
C MET A 323 -18.75 -2.60 -15.29
N ILE A 324 -18.34 -1.59 -14.57
CA ILE A 324 -16.99 -1.46 -14.01
C ILE A 324 -17.13 -1.54 -12.51
N TYR A 325 -16.25 -2.29 -11.86
CA TYR A 325 -16.16 -2.38 -10.41
C TYR A 325 -14.83 -1.80 -9.94
N PHE A 326 -14.84 -1.18 -8.76
CA PHE A 326 -13.62 -0.64 -8.15
C PHE A 326 -13.79 -0.53 -6.63
N THR A 327 -12.67 -0.34 -5.94
CA THR A 327 -12.69 -0.03 -4.51
C THR A 327 -12.34 1.42 -4.26
N ALA A 328 -12.85 1.98 -3.17
CA ALA A 328 -12.53 3.34 -2.74
C ALA A 328 -12.56 3.47 -1.22
N ALA A 329 -11.67 4.32 -0.68
CA ALA A 329 -11.80 4.78 0.68
C ALA A 329 -13.11 5.55 0.83
N PHE A 330 -13.92 5.19 1.83
CA PHE A 330 -15.20 5.81 2.06
C PHE A 330 -15.61 5.74 3.53
N ARG A 331 -15.71 6.90 4.16
CA ARG A 331 -16.16 7.05 5.56
C ARG A 331 -15.43 6.13 6.56
N GLY A 332 -14.09 6.08 6.46
CA GLY A 332 -13.25 5.32 7.38
C GLY A 332 -13.13 3.83 7.07
N THR A 333 -13.55 3.38 5.91
CA THR A 333 -13.40 2.01 5.40
C THR A 333 -13.02 2.04 3.93
N LYS A 334 -12.65 0.90 3.34
CA LYS A 334 -12.47 0.73 1.90
C LYS A 334 -13.57 -0.17 1.37
N GLN A 335 -14.46 0.37 0.56
CA GLN A 335 -15.67 -0.32 0.10
C GLN A 335 -15.64 -0.60 -1.40
N LEU A 336 -16.49 -1.57 -1.81
CA LEU A 336 -16.70 -1.94 -3.20
C LEU A 336 -17.80 -1.09 -3.83
N PHE A 337 -17.53 -0.60 -5.05
CA PHE A 337 -18.46 0.19 -5.85
C PHE A 337 -18.64 -0.40 -7.25
N SER A 338 -19.78 -0.10 -7.86
CA SER A 338 -20.03 -0.31 -9.28
C SER A 338 -20.18 1.02 -10.02
N LEU A 339 -19.78 1.04 -11.28
CA LEU A 339 -19.86 2.18 -12.18
C LEU A 339 -20.47 1.71 -13.51
N ASP A 340 -21.59 2.33 -13.89
CA ASP A 340 -22.21 2.10 -15.20
C ASP A 340 -21.54 3.02 -16.25
N PRO A 341 -20.79 2.48 -17.22
CA PRO A 341 -20.08 3.31 -18.19
C PRO A 341 -21.00 4.07 -19.16
N LYS A 342 -22.30 3.72 -19.23
CA LYS A 342 -23.26 4.39 -20.14
C LYS A 342 -23.75 5.72 -19.58
N ASN A 343 -23.91 5.83 -18.28
CA ASN A 343 -24.48 6.99 -17.62
C ASN A 343 -23.60 7.56 -16.50
N ALA A 344 -22.40 7.01 -16.32
CA ALA A 344 -21.42 7.42 -15.29
C ALA A 344 -21.96 7.34 -13.86
N LYS A 345 -22.90 6.41 -13.59
CA LYS A 345 -23.51 6.27 -12.27
C LYS A 345 -22.65 5.37 -11.39
N VAL A 346 -22.16 5.94 -10.28
CA VAL A 346 -21.45 5.22 -9.21
C VAL A 346 -22.46 4.76 -8.16
N GLN A 347 -22.34 3.51 -7.71
CA GLN A 347 -23.16 2.94 -6.64
C GLN A 347 -22.30 2.13 -5.67
N GLN A 348 -22.46 2.35 -4.38
CA GLN A 348 -21.83 1.55 -3.33
C GLN A 348 -22.49 0.17 -3.25
N ILE A 349 -21.69 -0.90 -3.27
CA ILE A 349 -22.15 -2.28 -3.14
C ILE A 349 -22.04 -2.76 -1.70
N THR A 350 -20.87 -2.61 -1.08
CA THR A 350 -20.62 -3.13 0.29
C THR A 350 -20.69 -2.03 1.34
N LYS A 351 -21.06 -2.42 2.57
CA LYS A 351 -21.10 -1.54 3.75
C LYS A 351 -20.73 -2.36 4.98
N GLY A 352 -19.93 -1.81 5.88
CA GLY A 352 -19.55 -2.45 7.13
C GLY A 352 -18.15 -2.05 7.58
N ASP A 353 -17.76 -2.46 8.77
CA ASP A 353 -16.47 -2.17 9.37
C ASP A 353 -15.41 -3.19 8.88
N PHE A 354 -15.13 -3.14 7.60
CA PHE A 354 -14.13 -3.95 6.91
C PHE A 354 -13.65 -3.23 5.66
N ASP A 355 -12.52 -3.67 5.12
CA ASP A 355 -12.00 -3.20 3.85
C ASP A 355 -12.10 -4.28 2.77
N VAL A 356 -12.53 -3.89 1.57
CA VAL A 356 -12.39 -4.66 0.35
C VAL A 356 -11.13 -4.20 -0.37
N ASN A 357 -10.11 -5.04 -0.43
CA ASN A 357 -8.80 -4.65 -0.94
C ASN A 357 -8.69 -4.77 -2.46
N GLU A 358 -9.08 -5.92 -3.02
CA GLU A 358 -8.90 -6.31 -4.42
C GLU A 358 -10.10 -7.04 -4.95
N ILE A 359 -10.30 -7.01 -6.28
CA ILE A 359 -11.35 -7.73 -7.01
C ILE A 359 -10.66 -8.71 -7.94
N PHE A 360 -10.94 -10.00 -7.80
CA PHE A 360 -10.23 -11.05 -8.54
C PHE A 360 -11.04 -11.66 -9.67
N ALA A 361 -12.35 -11.85 -9.50
CA ALA A 361 -13.19 -12.52 -10.49
C ALA A 361 -14.65 -12.04 -10.44
N ASP A 362 -15.31 -12.05 -11.61
CA ASP A 362 -16.75 -11.86 -11.76
C ASP A 362 -17.43 -13.22 -11.98
N GLN A 363 -18.22 -13.63 -11.02
CA GLN A 363 -19.02 -14.86 -11.03
C GLN A 363 -20.45 -14.61 -11.56
N LYS A 364 -20.66 -13.56 -12.35
CA LYS A 364 -21.95 -13.09 -12.93
C LYS A 364 -22.92 -12.45 -11.93
N LYS A 365 -23.09 -13.02 -10.73
CA LYS A 365 -23.99 -12.51 -9.66
C LYS A 365 -23.22 -12.05 -8.44
N SER A 366 -21.98 -12.43 -8.33
CA SER A 366 -21.08 -12.09 -7.25
C SER A 366 -19.68 -11.81 -7.78
N LEU A 367 -18.91 -11.06 -6.98
CA LEU A 367 -17.48 -10.85 -7.21
C LEU A 367 -16.68 -11.61 -6.17
N LEU A 368 -15.57 -12.20 -6.56
CA LEU A 368 -14.58 -12.71 -5.63
C LEU A 368 -13.62 -11.58 -5.28
N VAL A 369 -13.49 -11.29 -3.99
CA VAL A 369 -12.71 -10.15 -3.47
C VAL A 369 -11.80 -10.58 -2.33
N GLY A 370 -10.75 -9.80 -2.08
CA GLY A 370 -9.99 -9.83 -0.84
C GLY A 370 -10.64 -8.91 0.19
N ARG A 371 -10.92 -9.44 1.39
CA ARG A 371 -11.47 -8.67 2.51
C ARG A 371 -10.56 -8.79 3.72
N THR A 372 -10.41 -7.68 4.44
CA THR A 372 -9.70 -7.60 5.72
C THR A 372 -10.49 -6.74 6.71
N ASP A 373 -10.17 -6.86 7.99
CA ASP A 373 -10.57 -5.93 9.02
C ASP A 373 -9.45 -5.82 10.08
N ILE A 374 -9.65 -4.97 11.08
CA ILE A 374 -8.63 -4.70 12.10
C ILE A 374 -8.10 -5.95 12.80
N ASN A 375 -8.94 -6.98 12.96
CA ASN A 375 -8.58 -8.21 13.68
C ASN A 375 -8.14 -9.35 12.74
N HIS A 376 -8.41 -9.25 11.43
CA HIS A 376 -8.22 -10.35 10.49
C HIS A 376 -7.42 -9.93 9.27
N ALA A 377 -6.37 -10.69 8.97
CA ALA A 377 -5.65 -10.60 7.70
C ALA A 377 -6.58 -10.93 6.53
N THR A 378 -6.15 -10.54 5.30
CA THR A 378 -6.96 -10.74 4.09
C THR A 378 -7.33 -12.20 3.87
N GLU A 379 -8.63 -12.44 3.66
CA GLU A 379 -9.23 -13.69 3.21
C GLU A 379 -10.06 -13.43 1.95
N LEU A 380 -10.36 -14.49 1.19
CA LEU A 380 -11.21 -14.41 0.00
C LEU A 380 -12.69 -14.49 0.40
N PHE A 381 -13.49 -13.60 -0.20
CA PHE A 381 -14.95 -13.53 -0.01
C PHE A 381 -15.67 -13.44 -1.35
N SER A 382 -16.81 -14.09 -1.46
CA SER A 382 -17.77 -13.88 -2.55
C SER A 382 -18.76 -12.79 -2.13
N VAL A 383 -18.93 -11.76 -2.95
CA VAL A 383 -19.79 -10.60 -2.68
C VAL A 383 -20.93 -10.56 -3.70
N ASN A 384 -22.17 -10.64 -3.26
CA ASN A 384 -23.33 -10.47 -4.12
C ASN A 384 -23.42 -8.99 -4.61
N VAL A 385 -23.35 -8.77 -5.92
CA VAL A 385 -23.30 -7.40 -6.49
C VAL A 385 -24.59 -6.60 -6.33
N LYS A 386 -25.74 -7.26 -6.03
CA LYS A 386 -27.04 -6.58 -5.89
C LYS A 386 -27.28 -6.03 -4.48
N ASN A 387 -26.86 -6.77 -3.45
CA ASN A 387 -27.19 -6.46 -2.05
C ASN A 387 -25.97 -6.35 -1.14
N GLY A 388 -24.75 -6.64 -1.65
CA GLY A 388 -23.49 -6.55 -0.90
C GLY A 388 -23.28 -7.65 0.14
N GLU A 389 -24.15 -8.68 0.18
CA GLU A 389 -23.97 -9.84 1.06
C GLU A 389 -22.68 -10.58 0.74
N MET A 390 -21.94 -10.96 1.78
CA MET A 390 -20.63 -11.59 1.68
C MET A 390 -20.65 -13.00 2.25
N GLN A 391 -19.99 -13.92 1.53
CA GLN A 391 -19.72 -15.27 1.99
C GLN A 391 -18.21 -15.50 1.99
N GLN A 392 -17.66 -15.95 3.13
CA GLN A 392 -16.25 -16.29 3.24
C GLN A 392 -15.91 -17.54 2.42
N VAL A 393 -14.82 -17.48 1.66
CA VAL A 393 -14.35 -18.56 0.77
C VAL A 393 -13.10 -19.22 1.36
N THR A 394 -12.18 -18.44 1.92
CA THR A 394 -11.00 -18.96 2.62
C THR A 394 -11.02 -18.57 4.10
N ASP A 395 -10.40 -19.39 4.95
CA ASP A 395 -10.28 -19.16 6.40
C ASP A 395 -8.98 -19.81 6.90
N VAL A 396 -7.84 -19.31 6.36
CA VAL A 396 -6.54 -19.97 6.56
C VAL A 396 -5.96 -19.80 7.96
N ASN A 397 -6.47 -18.84 8.72
CA ASN A 397 -6.05 -18.55 10.10
C ASN A 397 -7.12 -18.91 11.16
N LYS A 398 -8.15 -19.66 10.81
CA LYS A 398 -9.30 -20.00 11.66
C LYS A 398 -8.92 -20.42 13.07
N ASP A 399 -8.04 -21.42 13.18
CA ASP A 399 -7.65 -21.97 14.47
C ASP A 399 -6.84 -20.98 15.33
N THR A 400 -6.03 -20.15 14.66
CA THR A 400 -5.29 -19.08 15.33
C THR A 400 -6.25 -18.05 15.90
N TYR A 401 -7.17 -17.52 15.08
CA TYR A 401 -8.13 -16.51 15.54
C TYR A 401 -9.10 -17.04 16.59
N ALA A 402 -9.52 -18.30 16.49
CA ALA A 402 -10.38 -18.93 17.49
C ALA A 402 -9.71 -19.03 18.88
N SER A 403 -8.38 -19.03 18.94
CA SER A 403 -7.60 -19.07 20.18
C SER A 403 -7.37 -17.68 20.80
N LEU A 404 -7.70 -16.59 20.07
CA LEU A 404 -7.41 -15.22 20.47
C LEU A 404 -8.65 -14.49 21.00
N SER A 405 -8.48 -13.75 22.07
CA SER A 405 -9.40 -12.67 22.45
C SER A 405 -9.13 -11.47 21.54
N GLN A 406 -10.15 -11.00 20.88
CA GLN A 406 -10.07 -9.86 19.95
C GLN A 406 -10.69 -8.60 20.55
N GLY A 407 -10.14 -7.43 20.19
CA GLY A 407 -10.69 -6.12 20.51
C GLY A 407 -11.87 -5.75 19.63
N LYS A 408 -12.54 -4.67 20.00
CA LYS A 408 -13.62 -4.04 19.19
C LYS A 408 -13.16 -2.72 18.65
N SER A 409 -13.78 -2.30 17.54
CA SER A 409 -13.57 -0.98 16.93
C SER A 409 -14.87 -0.21 16.87
N GLU A 410 -14.81 1.11 16.98
CA GLU A 410 -15.94 2.01 16.88
C GLU A 410 -15.52 3.30 16.17
N LEU A 411 -16.26 3.71 15.15
CA LEU A 411 -16.07 5.01 14.49
C LEU A 411 -16.91 6.07 15.20
N LYS A 412 -16.26 7.10 15.72
CA LYS A 412 -16.91 8.25 16.33
C LYS A 412 -16.71 9.51 15.49
N MET A 413 -17.73 10.34 15.41
CA MET A 413 -17.61 11.66 14.79
C MET A 413 -17.19 12.67 15.86
N VAL A 414 -16.08 13.37 15.60
CA VAL A 414 -15.47 14.33 16.51
C VAL A 414 -15.41 15.71 15.85
N LYS A 415 -15.83 16.73 16.54
CA LYS A 415 -15.74 18.12 16.06
C LYS A 415 -14.30 18.59 16.01
N THR A 416 -13.90 19.14 14.88
CA THR A 416 -12.62 19.83 14.70
C THR A 416 -12.67 21.25 15.22
N THR A 417 -11.52 21.91 15.37
CA THR A 417 -11.43 23.29 15.88
C THR A 417 -12.08 24.32 14.96
N ASP A 418 -12.26 24.02 13.67
CA ASP A 418 -12.98 24.85 12.70
C ASP A 418 -14.45 24.41 12.49
N GLY A 419 -14.95 23.53 13.37
CA GLY A 419 -16.37 23.15 13.46
C GLY A 419 -16.83 22.07 12.49
N LYS A 420 -15.91 21.43 11.74
CA LYS A 420 -16.25 20.31 10.87
C LYS A 420 -16.31 18.98 11.65
N GLU A 421 -16.90 17.95 11.03
CA GLU A 421 -16.97 16.60 11.60
C GLU A 421 -15.86 15.72 11.04
N MET A 422 -15.09 15.11 11.94
CA MET A 422 -13.97 14.19 11.62
C MET A 422 -14.29 12.80 12.12
N GLY A 423 -14.18 11.79 11.26
CA GLY A 423 -14.28 10.39 11.68
C GLY A 423 -13.04 9.95 12.44
N VAL A 424 -13.21 9.37 13.62
CA VAL A 424 -12.13 8.89 14.47
C VAL A 424 -12.41 7.45 14.86
N TRP A 425 -11.54 6.53 14.47
CA TRP A 425 -11.61 5.15 14.94
C TRP A 425 -11.09 5.04 16.37
N PHE A 426 -11.84 4.30 17.20
CA PHE A 426 -11.43 3.86 18.52
C PHE A 426 -11.32 2.34 18.51
N HIS A 427 -10.11 1.82 18.77
CA HIS A 427 -9.89 0.38 18.89
C HIS A 427 -9.65 0.05 20.37
N TYR A 428 -10.48 -0.82 20.90
CA TYR A 428 -10.50 -1.16 22.33
C TYR A 428 -9.75 -2.46 22.60
N PRO A 429 -9.10 -2.59 23.80
CA PRO A 429 -8.49 -3.83 24.22
C PRO A 429 -9.45 -5.04 24.22
N PRO A 430 -8.94 -6.26 24.04
CA PRO A 430 -9.71 -7.46 24.35
C PRO A 430 -10.26 -7.40 25.79
N ASN A 431 -11.50 -7.86 25.98
CA ASN A 431 -12.19 -7.82 27.29
C ASN A 431 -12.30 -6.40 27.88
N PHE A 432 -12.50 -5.41 27.02
CA PHE A 432 -12.68 -4.01 27.43
C PHE A 432 -13.80 -3.85 28.47
N ASP A 433 -13.45 -3.18 29.58
CA ASP A 433 -14.38 -2.83 30.66
C ASP A 433 -14.51 -1.29 30.75
N PRO A 434 -15.67 -0.72 30.46
CA PRO A 434 -15.86 0.75 30.45
C PRO A 434 -15.71 1.40 31.85
N ASN A 435 -15.64 0.61 32.93
CA ASN A 435 -15.41 1.10 34.27
C ASN A 435 -13.93 1.20 34.65
N LYS A 436 -13.03 0.73 33.79
CA LYS A 436 -11.56 0.81 33.96
C LYS A 436 -10.99 1.94 33.12
N LYS A 437 -9.86 2.48 33.57
CA LYS A 437 -9.09 3.47 32.80
C LYS A 437 -7.94 2.81 32.06
N TYR A 438 -7.79 3.13 30.78
CA TYR A 438 -6.78 2.58 29.89
C TYR A 438 -5.83 3.65 29.39
N PRO A 439 -4.52 3.34 29.29
CA PRO A 439 -3.58 4.17 28.56
C PRO A 439 -3.99 4.24 27.08
N THR A 440 -3.71 5.36 26.44
CA THR A 440 -4.24 5.63 25.11
C THR A 440 -3.14 6.05 24.13
N LEU A 441 -3.17 5.52 22.92
CA LEU A 441 -2.30 5.89 21.83
C LEU A 441 -3.09 6.70 20.81
N VAL A 442 -2.67 7.93 20.54
CA VAL A 442 -3.14 8.73 19.41
C VAL A 442 -2.24 8.40 18.24
N TYR A 443 -2.82 7.72 17.25
CA TYR A 443 -2.10 7.29 16.06
C TYR A 443 -2.09 8.41 15.00
N CYS A 444 -0.91 8.88 14.66
CA CYS A 444 -0.67 9.84 13.61
C CYS A 444 -0.33 9.09 12.30
N GLN A 445 -1.26 9.13 11.34
CA GLN A 445 -1.12 8.43 10.06
C GLN A 445 -0.12 9.14 9.14
N GLY A 446 0.69 8.34 8.46
CA GLY A 446 1.56 8.78 7.37
C GLY A 446 0.80 9.13 6.09
N GLY A 447 1.53 9.35 5.03
CA GLY A 447 1.02 9.78 3.73
C GLY A 447 1.55 11.17 3.38
N PRO A 448 0.83 12.28 3.61
CA PRO A 448 -0.28 12.49 4.54
C PRO A 448 -1.68 12.07 4.04
N GLN A 449 -1.86 11.95 2.73
CA GLN A 449 -3.17 11.64 2.14
C GLN A 449 -3.39 10.11 2.07
N SER A 450 -3.48 9.47 3.24
CA SER A 450 -3.72 8.03 3.37
C SER A 450 -4.81 7.78 4.41
N ALA A 451 -5.92 7.15 4.00
CA ALA A 451 -7.08 6.92 4.84
C ALA A 451 -6.79 5.94 5.99
N LEU A 452 -7.33 6.24 7.17
CA LEU A 452 -7.43 5.27 8.26
C LEU A 452 -8.72 4.48 8.11
N THR A 453 -8.55 3.24 7.69
CA THR A 453 -9.64 2.30 7.40
C THR A 453 -9.55 1.07 8.31
N GLN A 454 -10.13 -0.04 7.89
CA GLN A 454 -10.05 -1.32 8.58
C GLN A 454 -8.86 -2.18 8.09
N PHE A 455 -7.77 -1.55 7.66
CA PHE A 455 -6.59 -2.23 7.13
C PHE A 455 -5.90 -3.12 8.19
N PHE A 456 -5.34 -4.22 7.74
CA PHE A 456 -4.52 -5.12 8.54
C PHE A 456 -3.05 -5.05 8.09
N SER A 457 -2.19 -4.60 8.97
CA SER A 457 -0.75 -4.45 8.70
C SER A 457 0.06 -5.29 9.69
N THR A 458 1.17 -5.88 9.25
CA THR A 458 2.15 -6.51 10.16
C THR A 458 3.04 -5.48 10.84
N ARG A 459 3.16 -4.27 10.30
CA ARG A 459 3.98 -3.17 10.87
C ARG A 459 3.17 -2.37 11.90
N TRP A 460 2.25 -1.54 11.47
CA TRP A 460 1.35 -0.77 12.33
C TRP A 460 0.03 -1.53 12.48
N ASN A 461 -0.09 -2.34 13.54
CA ASN A 461 -1.26 -3.20 13.77
C ASN A 461 -2.03 -2.74 15.00
N PHE A 462 -3.24 -2.22 14.79
CA PHE A 462 -4.07 -1.68 15.88
C PHE A 462 -4.60 -2.78 16.81
N ALA A 463 -4.87 -3.99 16.28
CA ALA A 463 -5.26 -5.12 17.12
C ALA A 463 -4.12 -5.54 18.07
N LEU A 464 -2.86 -5.51 17.61
CA LEU A 464 -1.70 -5.78 18.45
C LEU A 464 -1.52 -4.70 19.52
N MET A 465 -1.70 -3.42 19.19
CA MET A 465 -1.63 -2.32 20.16
C MET A 465 -2.74 -2.45 21.21
N ALA A 466 -3.97 -2.73 20.78
CA ALA A 466 -5.10 -2.95 21.67
C ALA A 466 -4.90 -4.20 22.55
N ALA A 467 -4.34 -5.29 22.00
CA ALA A 467 -4.01 -6.51 22.73
C ALA A 467 -2.98 -6.29 23.85
N ASN A 468 -2.15 -5.25 23.74
CA ASN A 468 -1.23 -4.82 24.80
C ASN A 468 -1.87 -3.87 25.83
N GLY A 469 -3.19 -3.71 25.81
CA GLY A 469 -3.95 -2.97 26.81
C GLY A 469 -4.14 -1.48 26.53
N TYR A 470 -3.85 -1.01 25.32
CA TYR A 470 -4.05 0.39 24.92
C TYR A 470 -5.37 0.60 24.20
N ILE A 471 -6.02 1.73 24.42
CA ILE A 471 -7.02 2.25 23.49
C ILE A 471 -6.25 2.95 22.37
N VAL A 472 -6.55 2.61 21.11
CA VAL A 472 -5.95 3.29 19.95
C VAL A 472 -6.98 4.26 19.37
N VAL A 473 -6.61 5.53 19.31
CA VAL A 473 -7.39 6.63 18.73
C VAL A 473 -6.77 6.96 17.37
N ALA A 474 -7.48 6.73 16.29
CA ALA A 474 -6.99 6.84 14.94
C ALA A 474 -7.84 7.85 14.12
N PRO A 475 -7.49 9.15 14.13
CA PRO A 475 -8.27 10.21 13.50
C PRO A 475 -8.08 10.25 11.98
N ASN A 476 -9.17 10.25 11.22
CA ASN A 476 -9.20 10.62 9.80
C ASN A 476 -9.16 12.14 9.63
N ARG A 477 -8.04 12.74 10.06
CA ARG A 477 -7.81 14.18 10.02
C ARG A 477 -7.80 14.73 8.59
N ARG A 478 -7.80 16.04 8.45
CA ARG A 478 -7.67 16.74 7.19
C ARG A 478 -6.54 16.18 6.32
N GLY A 479 -6.79 16.01 5.02
CA GLY A 479 -5.88 15.40 4.06
C GLY A 479 -6.15 13.92 3.78
N MET A 480 -6.99 13.23 4.54
CA MET A 480 -7.26 11.81 4.31
C MET A 480 -8.40 11.60 3.30
N PRO A 481 -8.24 10.69 2.30
CA PRO A 481 -9.31 10.37 1.34
C PRO A 481 -10.49 9.65 2.01
N GLY A 482 -11.65 9.65 1.31
CA GLY A 482 -12.88 9.02 1.79
C GLY A 482 -13.81 9.95 2.57
N TRP A 483 -13.49 11.24 2.59
CA TRP A 483 -14.28 12.30 3.25
C TRP A 483 -14.54 13.48 2.32
N GLY A 484 -14.46 13.24 1.01
CA GLY A 484 -14.58 14.23 -0.06
C GLY A 484 -13.22 14.77 -0.52
N THR A 485 -13.16 15.18 -1.79
CA THR A 485 -11.92 15.69 -2.42
C THR A 485 -11.38 16.94 -1.73
N LYS A 486 -12.29 17.83 -1.29
CA LYS A 486 -11.89 19.04 -0.56
C LYS A 486 -11.21 18.72 0.78
N TRP A 487 -11.72 17.73 1.53
CA TRP A 487 -11.10 17.28 2.77
C TRP A 487 -9.68 16.76 2.54
N ASN A 488 -9.49 16.00 1.44
CA ASN A 488 -8.19 15.50 1.04
C ASN A 488 -7.20 16.62 0.66
N GLU A 489 -7.64 17.63 -0.08
CA GLU A 489 -6.80 18.72 -0.57
C GLU A 489 -6.39 19.74 0.50
N GLU A 490 -7.20 19.92 1.54
CA GLU A 490 -7.01 20.96 2.56
C GLU A 490 -5.70 20.81 3.39
N ILE A 491 -4.96 19.72 3.23
CA ILE A 491 -3.65 19.57 3.89
C ILE A 491 -2.50 20.16 3.07
N SER A 492 -2.62 20.23 1.75
CA SER A 492 -1.56 20.78 0.90
C SER A 492 -1.22 22.21 1.31
N ARG A 493 0.06 22.49 1.55
CA ARG A 493 0.59 23.75 2.07
C ARG A 493 0.18 24.10 3.52
N ASP A 494 -0.51 23.18 4.25
CA ASP A 494 -0.99 23.39 5.63
C ASP A 494 -0.60 22.26 6.60
N TRP A 495 0.48 21.56 6.38
CA TRP A 495 0.86 20.34 7.10
C TRP A 495 0.87 20.50 8.63
N GLY A 496 1.40 21.61 9.14
CA GLY A 496 1.48 21.93 10.58
C GLY A 496 0.30 22.72 11.10
N GLY A 497 -0.69 23.02 10.25
CA GLY A 497 -1.86 23.84 10.58
C GLY A 497 -3.05 23.03 11.07
N GLN A 498 -4.15 23.03 10.28
CA GLN A 498 -5.38 22.35 10.69
C GLN A 498 -5.23 20.86 10.92
N PRO A 499 -4.44 20.07 10.14
CA PRO A 499 -4.26 18.65 10.42
C PRO A 499 -3.70 18.33 11.80
N ILE A 500 -2.79 19.16 12.30
CA ILE A 500 -2.25 19.01 13.67
C ILE A 500 -3.29 19.40 14.73
N LYS A 501 -4.09 20.44 14.48
CA LYS A 501 -5.22 20.78 15.35
C LYS A 501 -6.29 19.70 15.39
N ASP A 502 -6.49 18.96 14.29
CA ASP A 502 -7.40 17.83 14.22
C ASP A 502 -6.93 16.68 15.15
N TYR A 503 -5.61 16.38 15.20
CA TYR A 503 -5.05 15.43 16.18
C TYR A 503 -5.27 15.89 17.62
N LEU A 504 -5.06 17.19 17.92
CA LEU A 504 -5.30 17.73 19.26
C LEU A 504 -6.79 17.64 19.62
N ALA A 505 -7.70 17.96 18.71
CA ALA A 505 -9.15 17.86 18.92
C ALA A 505 -9.59 16.41 19.22
N ALA A 506 -9.06 15.42 18.46
CA ALA A 506 -9.29 13.99 18.72
C ALA A 506 -8.75 13.56 20.09
N THR A 507 -7.59 14.08 20.49
CA THR A 507 -6.98 13.80 21.79
C THR A 507 -7.83 14.38 22.92
N ASP A 508 -8.25 15.64 22.80
CA ASP A 508 -9.10 16.30 23.80
C ASP A 508 -10.44 15.57 23.94
N TYR A 509 -11.06 15.18 22.82
CA TYR A 509 -12.27 14.36 22.86
C TYR A 509 -12.03 13.01 23.56
N ALA A 510 -10.98 12.30 23.24
CA ALA A 510 -10.66 11.02 23.87
C ALA A 510 -10.49 11.17 25.39
N LYS A 511 -9.86 12.23 25.86
CA LYS A 511 -9.67 12.52 27.31
C LYS A 511 -11.01 12.80 28.04
N THR A 512 -12.10 13.12 27.35
CA THR A 512 -13.42 13.27 27.98
C THR A 512 -14.08 11.92 28.28
N LEU A 513 -13.61 10.83 27.68
CA LEU A 513 -14.23 9.52 27.83
C LEU A 513 -13.83 8.89 29.19
N PRO A 514 -14.78 8.35 29.96
CA PRO A 514 -14.54 7.93 31.35
C PRO A 514 -13.51 6.80 31.49
N TYR A 515 -13.33 6.01 30.45
CA TYR A 515 -12.41 4.89 30.38
C TYR A 515 -11.01 5.24 29.82
N VAL A 516 -10.78 6.49 29.41
CA VAL A 516 -9.46 6.98 29.01
C VAL A 516 -8.71 7.51 30.23
N ASP A 517 -7.48 7.02 30.42
CA ASP A 517 -6.57 7.63 31.38
C ASP A 517 -5.89 8.85 30.76
N GLY A 518 -6.43 10.02 31.06
CA GLY A 518 -5.96 11.29 30.48
C GLY A 518 -4.51 11.66 30.85
N GLU A 519 -3.93 11.03 31.87
CA GLU A 519 -2.52 11.21 32.26
C GLU A 519 -1.57 10.25 31.53
N ARG A 520 -2.09 9.19 30.89
CA ARG A 520 -1.33 8.20 30.14
C ARG A 520 -1.74 8.18 28.66
N VAL A 521 -1.40 9.25 27.95
CA VAL A 521 -1.65 9.40 26.51
C VAL A 521 -0.33 9.57 25.77
N ALA A 522 -0.10 8.78 24.73
CA ALA A 522 1.06 8.89 23.84
C ALA A 522 0.63 9.28 22.42
N ALA A 523 1.49 10.03 21.69
CA ALA A 523 1.36 10.21 20.26
C ALA A 523 2.39 9.33 19.54
N VAL A 524 1.93 8.54 18.56
CA VAL A 524 2.76 7.58 17.82
C VAL A 524 2.45 7.68 16.33
N GLY A 525 3.47 7.57 15.46
CA GLY A 525 3.23 7.63 14.02
C GLY A 525 4.48 7.50 13.19
N ALA A 526 4.30 7.30 11.87
CA ALA A 526 5.39 7.13 10.91
C ALA A 526 5.26 8.08 9.72
N SER A 527 6.40 8.41 9.08
CA SER A 527 6.44 9.27 7.89
C SER A 527 5.87 10.66 8.21
N TYR A 528 4.89 11.15 7.46
CA TYR A 528 4.13 12.34 7.88
C TYR A 528 3.55 12.19 9.30
N GLY A 529 3.21 10.97 9.73
CA GLY A 529 2.80 10.71 11.11
C GLY A 529 3.94 10.94 12.11
N GLY A 530 5.17 10.58 11.75
CA GLY A 530 6.38 10.90 12.52
C GLY A 530 6.66 12.40 12.56
N TYR A 531 6.47 13.11 11.44
CA TYR A 531 6.46 14.58 11.40
C TYR A 531 5.43 15.15 12.38
N SER A 532 4.20 14.63 12.34
CA SER A 532 3.13 15.07 13.25
C SER A 532 3.51 14.87 14.71
N VAL A 533 4.15 13.73 15.04
CA VAL A 533 4.68 13.46 16.39
C VAL A 533 5.73 14.49 16.80
N PHE A 534 6.66 14.85 15.92
CA PHE A 534 7.67 15.88 16.19
C PHE A 534 7.05 17.26 16.39
N MET A 535 6.05 17.62 15.57
CA MET A 535 5.29 18.86 15.74
C MET A 535 4.56 18.86 17.09
N LEU A 536 3.80 17.78 17.39
CA LEU A 536 3.08 17.64 18.64
C LEU A 536 4.01 17.72 19.86
N ALA A 537 5.22 17.16 19.79
CA ALA A 537 6.20 17.25 20.87
C ALA A 537 6.53 18.71 21.26
N GLY A 538 6.43 19.65 20.32
CA GLY A 538 6.66 21.07 20.54
C GLY A 538 5.45 21.89 20.95
N ILE A 539 4.22 21.39 20.68
CA ILE A 539 3.00 22.22 20.84
C ILE A 539 1.86 21.52 21.61
N HIS A 540 2.12 20.38 22.25
CA HIS A 540 1.08 19.52 22.85
C HIS A 540 0.41 20.06 24.12
N GLU A 541 0.95 21.11 24.74
CA GLU A 541 0.38 21.73 25.95
C GLU A 541 0.02 20.69 27.04
N ASN A 542 0.97 19.77 27.35
CA ASN A 542 0.82 18.66 28.29
C ASN A 542 -0.26 17.62 27.98
N ARG A 543 -0.74 17.52 26.74
CA ARG A 543 -1.71 16.49 26.35
C ARG A 543 -1.10 15.09 26.31
N PHE A 544 0.19 14.97 26.00
CA PHE A 544 0.90 13.71 25.85
C PHE A 544 1.99 13.53 26.88
N LYS A 545 2.20 12.28 27.30
CA LYS A 545 3.24 11.88 28.25
C LYS A 545 4.52 11.39 27.59
N THR A 546 4.41 10.79 26.42
CA THR A 546 5.53 10.25 25.64
C THR A 546 5.22 10.24 24.14
N PHE A 547 6.27 10.10 23.34
CA PHE A 547 6.20 10.17 21.88
C PHE A 547 6.98 9.02 21.23
N ILE A 548 6.49 8.50 20.09
CA ILE A 548 7.20 7.56 19.21
C ILE A 548 7.08 8.04 17.77
N ALA A 549 8.19 8.45 17.16
CA ALA A 549 8.27 8.88 15.76
C ALA A 549 9.10 7.88 14.96
N HIS A 550 8.52 7.32 13.90
CA HIS A 550 9.16 6.39 12.99
C HIS A 550 9.31 7.07 11.62
N ASP A 551 10.53 7.10 11.08
CA ASP A 551 10.88 7.73 9.78
C ASP A 551 10.21 9.10 9.61
N GLY A 552 10.27 9.93 10.67
CA GLY A 552 9.59 11.22 10.73
C GLY A 552 10.42 12.35 10.13
N LEU A 553 9.75 13.28 9.44
CA LEU A 553 10.39 14.49 8.91
C LEU A 553 10.60 15.48 10.06
N PHE A 554 11.85 15.87 10.29
CA PHE A 554 12.24 16.73 11.41
C PHE A 554 12.60 18.15 10.99
N ASP A 555 13.50 18.30 10.00
CA ASP A 555 13.83 19.59 9.40
C ASP A 555 13.34 19.63 7.94
N MET A 556 12.37 20.49 7.68
CA MET A 556 11.67 20.50 6.39
C MET A 556 12.56 20.96 5.23
N LYS A 557 13.56 21.81 5.48
CA LYS A 557 14.49 22.25 4.45
C LYS A 557 15.53 21.16 4.15
N SER A 558 16.06 20.51 5.18
CA SER A 558 16.96 19.36 5.07
C SER A 558 16.25 18.23 4.30
N TRP A 559 15.02 17.91 4.69
CA TRP A 559 14.22 16.88 4.01
C TRP A 559 13.96 17.22 2.53
N TYR A 560 13.50 18.43 2.20
CA TYR A 560 13.25 18.84 0.82
C TYR A 560 14.50 18.67 -0.08
N LEU A 561 15.70 18.91 0.47
CA LEU A 561 16.95 18.82 -0.28
C LEU A 561 17.52 17.40 -0.35
N THR A 562 16.92 16.44 0.36
CA THR A 562 17.44 15.07 0.46
C THR A 562 16.41 13.99 0.15
N THR A 563 15.11 14.29 0.10
CA THR A 563 14.09 13.30 -0.33
C THR A 563 14.21 12.93 -1.79
N GLU A 564 13.87 11.71 -2.13
CA GLU A 564 13.79 11.24 -3.52
C GLU A 564 12.49 11.68 -4.23
N GLU A 565 11.44 12.02 -3.46
CA GLU A 565 10.10 12.37 -3.97
C GLU A 565 9.88 13.90 -4.07
N LEU A 566 10.69 14.58 -4.88
CA LEU A 566 10.60 16.04 -5.02
C LEU A 566 9.27 16.56 -5.57
N TRP A 567 8.59 15.78 -6.43
CA TRP A 567 7.24 16.14 -6.91
C TRP A 567 6.28 16.39 -5.75
N PHE A 568 6.27 15.48 -4.77
CA PHE A 568 5.45 15.54 -3.57
C PHE A 568 5.82 16.74 -2.69
N ALA A 569 7.12 16.92 -2.41
CA ALA A 569 7.61 18.04 -1.63
C ALA A 569 7.29 19.39 -2.28
N ASN A 570 7.41 19.51 -3.60
CA ASN A 570 7.06 20.73 -4.35
C ASN A 570 5.58 21.07 -4.21
N TRP A 571 4.69 20.08 -4.36
CA TRP A 571 3.25 20.31 -4.28
C TRP A 571 2.83 20.69 -2.85
N ASP A 572 3.16 19.84 -1.90
CA ASP A 572 2.62 19.93 -0.55
C ASP A 572 3.31 20.99 0.33
N LEU A 573 4.57 21.30 0.10
CA LEU A 573 5.31 22.28 0.91
C LEU A 573 5.62 23.56 0.14
N GLY A 574 5.89 23.44 -1.16
CA GLY A 574 6.54 24.46 -1.95
C GLY A 574 8.05 24.45 -1.84
N SER A 575 8.71 25.16 -2.73
CA SER A 575 10.17 25.27 -2.74
C SER A 575 10.67 26.19 -1.61
N PRO A 576 11.80 25.86 -0.95
CA PRO A 576 12.41 26.74 0.06
C PRO A 576 12.97 28.05 -0.53
N TRP A 577 12.89 28.26 -1.83
CA TRP A 577 13.25 29.49 -2.53
C TRP A 577 12.05 30.35 -2.95
N GLU A 578 10.83 29.91 -2.72
CA GLU A 578 9.62 30.71 -2.99
C GLU A 578 9.60 32.00 -2.17
N LYS A 579 8.94 33.03 -2.73
CA LYS A 579 8.73 34.30 -2.05
C LYS A 579 7.23 34.66 -2.08
N PRO A 580 6.56 34.80 -0.91
CA PRO A 580 7.09 34.64 0.46
C PRO A 580 7.51 33.20 0.76
N LEU A 581 8.41 33.01 1.72
CA LEU A 581 8.87 31.69 2.15
C LEU A 581 7.67 30.87 2.67
N PRO A 582 7.45 29.62 2.18
CA PRO A 582 6.35 28.79 2.64
C PRO A 582 6.42 28.49 4.15
N LYS A 583 5.24 28.37 4.79
CA LYS A 583 5.09 28.05 6.22
C LYS A 583 5.77 26.76 6.63
N ALA A 584 5.90 25.80 5.72
CA ALA A 584 6.60 24.54 5.91
C ALA A 584 8.04 24.75 6.47
N TYR A 585 8.70 25.83 6.11
CA TYR A 585 10.08 26.13 6.52
C TYR A 585 10.17 27.08 7.71
N THR A 586 9.04 27.52 8.26
CA THR A 586 8.95 28.44 9.38
C THR A 586 8.01 27.93 10.48
N GLU A 587 6.72 28.16 10.35
CA GLU A 587 5.69 27.82 11.34
C GLU A 587 5.46 26.30 11.48
N PHE A 588 5.70 25.54 10.41
CA PHE A 588 5.41 24.11 10.32
C PHE A 588 6.69 23.24 10.28
N ASN A 589 7.82 23.80 10.69
CA ASN A 589 9.09 23.07 10.76
C ASN A 589 9.35 22.57 12.18
N PRO A 590 9.28 21.24 12.45
CA PRO A 590 9.44 20.68 13.80
C PRO A 590 10.75 21.10 14.49
N SER A 591 11.85 21.22 13.73
CA SER A 591 13.16 21.60 14.27
C SER A 591 13.15 22.96 14.97
N ASN A 592 12.22 23.86 14.58
CA ASN A 592 12.04 25.18 15.20
C ASN A 592 11.40 25.16 16.59
N PHE A 593 10.88 23.99 17.03
CA PHE A 593 10.16 23.86 18.31
C PHE A 593 10.86 22.94 19.31
N VAL A 594 12.09 22.53 19.05
CA VAL A 594 12.86 21.64 19.93
C VAL A 594 13.07 22.22 21.32
N ASP A 595 13.17 23.55 21.45
CA ASP A 595 13.26 24.26 22.70
C ASP A 595 12.06 24.03 23.64
N LYS A 596 10.91 23.65 23.07
CA LYS A 596 9.66 23.33 23.79
C LYS A 596 9.48 21.85 24.10
N TRP A 597 10.33 20.99 23.53
CA TRP A 597 10.26 19.56 23.80
C TRP A 597 10.59 19.28 25.27
N ASN A 598 9.69 18.58 25.97
CA ASN A 598 9.79 18.36 27.42
C ASN A 598 9.35 16.97 27.88
N LYS A 599 9.07 16.04 26.95
CA LYS A 599 8.63 14.67 27.27
C LYS A 599 9.56 13.66 26.61
N PRO A 600 9.56 12.39 27.11
CA PRO A 600 10.31 11.32 26.49
C PRO A 600 9.93 11.09 25.03
N ILE A 601 10.92 10.78 24.18
CA ILE A 601 10.70 10.54 22.75
C ILE A 601 11.57 9.39 22.25
N MET A 602 10.95 8.40 21.57
CA MET A 602 11.64 7.37 20.82
C MET A 602 11.57 7.68 19.33
N ILE A 603 12.71 7.54 18.66
CA ILE A 603 12.86 7.71 17.21
C ILE A 603 13.23 6.36 16.62
N VAL A 604 12.59 5.98 15.52
CA VAL A 604 12.89 4.77 14.75
C VAL A 604 13.24 5.19 13.33
N GLN A 605 14.31 4.60 12.74
CA GLN A 605 14.80 5.04 11.44
C GLN A 605 15.41 3.91 10.62
N GLY A 606 15.01 3.81 9.35
CA GLY A 606 15.64 2.97 8.34
C GLY A 606 16.88 3.61 7.74
N GLY A 607 17.94 2.82 7.52
CA GLY A 607 19.25 3.31 7.07
C GLY A 607 19.34 3.54 5.56
N ILE A 608 18.49 2.86 4.78
CA ILE A 608 18.38 3.02 3.32
C ILE A 608 17.03 3.64 2.92
N ASP A 609 16.44 4.41 3.82
CA ASP A 609 15.24 5.21 3.56
C ASP A 609 15.67 6.49 2.81
N TYR A 610 15.31 6.61 1.53
CA TYR A 610 15.57 7.82 0.74
C TYR A 610 14.32 8.68 0.56
N ARG A 611 13.16 8.21 1.04
CA ARG A 611 11.92 8.99 1.12
C ARG A 611 11.94 9.96 2.30
N VAL A 612 12.27 9.44 3.48
CA VAL A 612 12.58 10.25 4.66
C VAL A 612 14.00 9.85 5.12
N PRO A 613 15.03 10.51 4.56
CA PRO A 613 16.41 10.11 4.76
C PRO A 613 16.81 10.06 6.24
N TYR A 614 17.71 9.12 6.55
CA TYR A 614 18.07 8.76 7.93
C TYR A 614 18.59 9.94 8.76
N GLU A 615 19.07 10.98 8.11
CA GLU A 615 19.50 12.22 8.76
C GLU A 615 18.39 12.85 9.58
N GLN A 616 17.13 12.76 9.12
CA GLN A 616 15.97 13.31 9.83
C GLN A 616 15.80 12.69 11.23
N GLY A 617 15.93 11.37 11.32
CA GLY A 617 15.90 10.66 12.61
C GLY A 617 17.12 10.98 13.48
N GLN A 618 18.30 11.10 12.87
CA GLN A 618 19.54 11.47 13.61
C GLN A 618 19.47 12.90 14.16
N GLU A 619 19.04 13.87 13.35
CA GLU A 619 18.88 15.26 13.77
C GLU A 619 17.92 15.37 14.96
N ALA A 620 16.75 14.69 14.88
CA ALA A 620 15.76 14.66 15.96
C ALA A 620 16.32 14.02 17.24
N PHE A 621 17.03 12.90 17.13
CA PHE A 621 17.62 12.21 18.27
C PHE A 621 18.71 13.03 18.94
N GLN A 622 19.63 13.64 18.18
CA GLN A 622 20.68 14.50 18.72
C GLN A 622 20.07 15.71 19.41
N ALA A 623 19.08 16.36 18.78
CA ALA A 623 18.37 17.49 19.38
C ALA A 623 17.74 17.13 20.73
N ALA A 624 17.04 15.99 20.82
CA ALA A 624 16.46 15.51 22.06
C ALA A 624 17.52 15.23 23.14
N LYS A 625 18.65 14.59 22.77
CA LYS A 625 19.76 14.32 23.70
C LYS A 625 20.44 15.58 24.21
N LEU A 626 20.73 16.54 23.33
CA LEU A 626 21.34 17.81 23.69
C LEU A 626 20.44 18.65 24.63
N ARG A 627 19.12 18.46 24.52
CA ARG A 627 18.14 19.06 25.43
C ARG A 627 17.98 18.29 26.75
N GLY A 628 18.72 17.20 26.97
CA GLY A 628 18.65 16.39 28.18
C GLY A 628 17.39 15.53 28.29
N LEU A 629 16.65 15.33 27.19
CA LEU A 629 15.44 14.52 27.22
C LEU A 629 15.77 13.02 27.30
N LYS A 630 14.93 12.27 28.02
CA LYS A 630 14.90 10.83 27.88
C LYS A 630 14.53 10.49 26.44
N SER A 631 15.45 9.89 25.71
CA SER A 631 15.24 9.56 24.30
C SER A 631 15.99 8.31 23.89
N LYS A 632 15.42 7.59 22.90
CA LYS A 632 15.96 6.36 22.33
C LYS A 632 15.96 6.48 20.80
N LEU A 633 17.01 5.99 20.16
CA LEU A 633 17.06 5.78 18.71
C LEU A 633 17.10 4.27 18.45
N VAL A 634 16.16 3.78 17.64
CA VAL A 634 16.17 2.41 17.08
C VAL A 634 16.50 2.54 15.59
N TYR A 635 17.68 2.09 15.21
CA TYR A 635 18.19 2.25 13.85
C TYR A 635 18.35 0.90 13.16
N PHE A 636 17.76 0.77 11.99
CA PHE A 636 17.79 -0.43 11.16
C PHE A 636 18.61 -0.18 9.88
N PRO A 637 19.90 -0.54 9.83
CA PRO A 637 20.79 -0.18 8.72
C PRO A 637 20.32 -0.65 7.34
N ASN A 638 19.60 -1.77 7.29
CA ASN A 638 19.18 -2.45 6.06
C ASN A 638 17.68 -2.36 5.79
N GLU A 639 16.95 -1.53 6.52
CA GLU A 639 15.54 -1.24 6.25
C GLU A 639 15.41 0.09 5.51
N ASN A 640 14.43 0.11 4.61
CA ASN A 640 14.01 1.33 3.90
C ASN A 640 12.94 2.09 4.72
N HIS A 641 12.03 2.79 4.05
CA HIS A 641 10.90 3.50 4.68
C HIS A 641 9.93 2.54 5.42
N TRP A 642 10.07 1.24 5.22
CA TRP A 642 9.29 0.21 5.89
C TRP A 642 10.21 -0.80 6.58
N VAL A 643 9.81 -1.31 7.75
CA VAL A 643 10.49 -2.43 8.41
C VAL A 643 9.90 -3.71 7.85
N LEU A 644 10.64 -4.36 6.93
CA LEU A 644 10.13 -5.48 6.14
C LEU A 644 10.69 -6.83 6.56
N HIS A 645 11.91 -6.88 7.12
CA HIS A 645 12.49 -8.12 7.60
C HIS A 645 11.77 -8.56 8.89
N PRO A 646 11.30 -9.80 8.99
CA PRO A 646 10.49 -10.28 10.13
C PRO A 646 11.16 -10.10 11.48
N GLN A 647 12.44 -10.39 11.62
CA GLN A 647 13.16 -10.24 12.91
C GLN A 647 13.36 -8.76 13.27
N ASN A 648 13.60 -7.89 12.31
CA ASN A 648 13.62 -6.43 12.55
C ASN A 648 12.23 -5.94 12.99
N GLY A 649 11.18 -6.45 12.37
CA GLY A 649 9.80 -6.16 12.78
C GLY A 649 9.49 -6.58 14.21
N LEU A 650 9.98 -7.75 14.65
CA LEU A 650 9.86 -8.18 16.05
C LEU A 650 10.63 -7.25 17.00
N VAL A 651 11.86 -6.86 16.65
CA VAL A 651 12.66 -5.93 17.47
C VAL A 651 11.95 -4.58 17.54
N TRP A 652 11.48 -4.06 16.42
CA TRP A 652 10.72 -2.80 16.37
C TRP A 652 9.51 -2.82 17.29
N GLN A 653 8.67 -3.90 17.25
CA GLN A 653 7.47 -3.99 18.07
C GLN A 653 7.78 -4.18 19.54
N ARG A 654 8.83 -4.95 19.88
CA ARG A 654 9.28 -5.10 21.28
C ARG A 654 9.78 -3.77 21.84
N GLU A 655 10.63 -3.04 21.12
CA GLU A 655 11.12 -1.73 21.53
C GLU A 655 9.98 -0.70 21.67
N PHE A 656 8.97 -0.78 20.79
CA PHE A 656 7.77 0.07 20.84
C PHE A 656 7.00 -0.14 22.15
N PHE A 657 6.69 -1.38 22.51
CA PHE A 657 5.94 -1.66 23.74
C PHE A 657 6.80 -1.49 25.01
N ASP A 658 8.06 -1.78 24.97
CA ASP A 658 8.96 -1.57 26.11
C ASP A 658 9.12 -0.07 26.39
N TRP A 659 9.24 0.77 25.35
CA TRP A 659 9.25 2.22 25.51
C TRP A 659 7.95 2.74 26.14
N LEU A 660 6.81 2.28 25.69
CA LEU A 660 5.52 2.67 26.29
C LEU A 660 5.40 2.23 27.75
N LYS A 661 5.79 1.01 28.09
CA LYS A 661 5.80 0.56 29.50
C LYS A 661 6.71 1.40 30.39
N GLU A 662 7.83 1.86 29.85
CA GLU A 662 8.82 2.65 30.59
C GLU A 662 8.39 4.11 30.78
N THR A 663 7.61 4.67 29.87
CA THR A 663 7.39 6.12 29.78
C THR A 663 5.93 6.55 29.92
N LEU A 664 4.96 5.65 29.76
CA LEU A 664 3.53 5.91 29.83
C LEU A 664 2.90 5.34 31.09
#